data_15803b7a37217c8bdace9e56559f0ad4
#
_entry.id   15803b7a37217c8bdace9e56559f0ad4
#
_cell.length_a   1.000
_cell.length_b   1.000
_cell.length_c   1.000
_cell.angle_alpha   90.00
_cell.angle_beta   90.00
_cell.angle_gamma   90.00
#
_symmetry.space_group_name_H-M   'P 1'
#
loop_
_entity.id
_entity.type
_entity.pdbx_description
1 polymer ?
#
loop_
_entity_poly.entity_id
_entity_poly.type
_entity_poly.pdbx_seq_one_letter_code
_entity_poly.pdbx_strand_id
1 'polypeptide(L)'
;MTAMRCLAVLAVTLLTGAGAAAAQTAMPAAGVPHDVATRRAATISGVRYDLSLSIPAALAAPLTGTTTIRFALSDPSAPLVLDFETSREHVKSVDANGKSAFAYVNGHIVIPAASLVRGDNAVRIAFNAGDASLNRNADFLYTLFVPARARLALPVFDQPDLKGRWTVTLEHPTAWQSAANGAELERTTAGTRTTVRFAETQPLPTYLVALIAGDFKVETAERNGRKFRMFHRETDAAKVARNREAIFDLHARALDFLERYTTIPYAFGKFDFVAIPAFQFGGMEHAGKILYNASGLLLDESATQNQMLGRASVISHETAHMWFGDLVTMRWFNDVWMKEVFANFMAAKLVNPSFPEVNHELRFLLSNYPAAYEVDRTAGANPIRQVLENLNEAGSMYGAIIYQKAPVVMRHLEALLGEDNFRDGLREYLTRHAFANATWLDLITVLDARTPVDLQEWSRVWVDQPGRPTIQTELTVTGGRIATLAFRQRDPRGRNLVWPQQLRIAIGQSAGPQLITVEVKGPVTDASVAAGMPAPLYVLPSAAGWAYGNFRLDRGSLDYLTSSLPEIDDALTRGSAWVTLWDALLEGQVPPAAFLDLTLRSLPRESDEQMTSRILGYASNTWWRFLNTAERDTRAPRFESLLREGLAQAKTPSQKAAWFGTLRNVATTPGTVGWLQQVWAQKEPVPGLPLAEADFTALALELAVRQVEGWSGMLQTQLGRIENPDRKGRFQFVMPALSAEAAERDRWFAALQDVGNRRREPWVLEGLNYLHHPLRAGEAKKHVQASLDMLWEIQKTGDIFFPKRWLDATLGGHSSKEVADTVRAFLKNLPPNYPERLRNITLQSADELYRAAEITKNK
;
A
#
# COMPACT_ATOMS: atom_id res chain seq x y z
N MET A 1 39.97 -73.73 -6.49
CA MET A 1 40.75 -74.27 -5.35
C MET A 1 40.43 -73.35 -4.17
N THR A 2 39.61 -73.92 -3.33
CA THR A 2 39.88 -74.28 -1.94
C THR A 2 40.35 -73.12 -1.06
N ALA A 3 39.81 -72.79 0.03
CA ALA A 3 38.93 -73.36 1.00
C ALA A 3 38.94 -72.50 2.26
N MET A 4 37.83 -72.45 2.92
CA MET A 4 37.61 -72.65 4.39
C MET A 4 37.81 -71.47 5.36
N ARG A 5 36.73 -70.97 5.81
CA ARG A 5 36.15 -71.13 7.16
C ARG A 5 37.04 -70.77 8.34
N CYS A 6 36.67 -69.72 9.10
CA CYS A 6 36.50 -69.85 10.58
C CYS A 6 35.50 -68.83 11.10
N LEU A 7 34.44 -69.32 11.75
CA LEU A 7 33.48 -68.62 12.62
C LEU A 7 34.18 -68.25 13.93
N ALA A 8 33.94 -66.93 14.33
CA ALA A 8 34.07 -66.56 15.73
C ALA A 8 32.76 -65.85 16.15
N VAL A 9 32.04 -66.50 17.01
CA VAL A 9 30.82 -66.02 17.69
C VAL A 9 31.29 -65.12 18.83
N LEU A 10 30.96 -63.85 18.79
CA LEU A 10 31.05 -62.97 19.95
C LEU A 10 29.68 -62.50 20.35
N ALA A 11 29.20 -62.99 21.52
CA ALA A 11 27.98 -62.54 22.16
C ALA A 11 28.19 -61.11 22.68
N VAL A 12 27.45 -60.11 22.11
CA VAL A 12 27.38 -58.76 22.68
C VAL A 12 26.05 -58.63 23.43
N THR A 13 26.16 -58.52 24.73
CA THR A 13 25.10 -58.22 25.66
C THR A 13 24.53 -56.82 25.35
N LEU A 14 23.29 -56.75 24.92
CA LEU A 14 22.55 -55.51 24.80
C LEU A 14 22.18 -54.99 26.19
N LEU A 15 22.89 -53.95 26.66
CA LEU A 15 22.45 -53.07 27.73
C LEU A 15 21.52 -52.02 27.07
N THR A 16 20.21 -52.22 27.27
CA THR A 16 19.20 -51.18 26.98
C THR A 16 19.27 -50.09 28.02
N GLY A 17 20.14 -49.13 27.75
CA GLY A 17 20.08 -47.80 28.40
C GLY A 17 19.06 -46.94 27.69
N ALA A 18 17.84 -46.88 28.17
CA ALA A 18 16.87 -45.85 27.78
C ALA A 18 17.35 -44.49 28.31
N GLY A 19 18.27 -43.89 27.63
CA GLY A 19 18.58 -42.45 27.77
C GLY A 19 17.43 -41.66 27.15
N ALA A 20 16.52 -41.17 27.98
CA ALA A 20 15.60 -40.11 27.55
C ALA A 20 16.47 -38.90 27.17
N ALA A 21 16.74 -38.75 25.87
CA ALA A 21 17.25 -37.49 25.33
C ALA A 21 16.15 -36.45 25.60
N ALA A 22 16.31 -35.67 26.68
CA ALA A 22 15.58 -34.44 26.83
C ALA A 22 15.91 -33.59 25.59
N ALA A 23 14.94 -33.49 24.69
CA ALA A 23 15.02 -32.58 23.56
C ALA A 23 15.32 -31.20 24.15
N GLN A 24 16.54 -30.75 24.00
CA GLN A 24 16.92 -29.37 24.29
C GLN A 24 16.00 -28.50 23.40
N THR A 25 14.97 -27.90 23.99
CA THR A 25 14.10 -26.96 23.27
C THR A 25 14.99 -25.86 22.76
N ALA A 26 15.20 -25.82 21.45
CA ALA A 26 15.99 -24.81 20.81
C ALA A 26 15.47 -23.43 21.22
N MET A 27 16.39 -22.54 21.60
CA MET A 27 16.02 -21.16 21.97
C MET A 27 15.31 -20.51 20.79
N PRO A 28 14.24 -19.71 21.05
CA PRO A 28 13.48 -19.09 19.96
C PRO A 28 14.38 -18.19 19.11
N ALA A 29 14.25 -18.29 17.78
CA ALA A 29 14.88 -17.34 16.87
C ALA A 29 14.23 -15.95 17.01
N ALA A 30 14.94 -14.89 16.58
CA ALA A 30 14.38 -13.54 16.58
C ALA A 30 13.14 -13.42 15.70
N GLY A 31 12.23 -12.52 16.06
CA GLY A 31 10.93 -12.36 15.41
C GLY A 31 9.91 -13.43 15.84
N VAL A 32 8.93 -13.73 15.01
CA VAL A 32 7.93 -14.77 15.27
C VAL A 32 7.98 -15.80 14.14
N PRO A 33 8.75 -16.89 14.31
CA PRO A 33 8.79 -17.99 13.35
C PRO A 33 7.45 -18.71 13.25
N HIS A 34 7.07 -19.17 12.07
CA HIS A 34 5.80 -19.84 11.79
C HIS A 34 5.60 -21.11 12.65
N ASP A 35 6.67 -21.90 12.89
CA ASP A 35 6.61 -23.07 13.72
C ASP A 35 6.33 -22.74 15.21
N VAL A 36 6.88 -21.64 15.72
CA VAL A 36 6.60 -21.12 17.08
C VAL A 36 5.12 -20.70 17.17
N ALA A 37 4.64 -19.95 16.18
CA ALA A 37 3.24 -19.53 16.12
C ALA A 37 2.29 -20.72 16.07
N THR A 38 2.59 -21.74 15.25
CA THR A 38 1.78 -22.96 15.11
C THR A 38 1.68 -23.73 16.43
N ARG A 39 2.81 -23.90 17.15
CA ARG A 39 2.80 -24.54 18.47
C ARG A 39 1.95 -23.79 19.50
N ARG A 40 2.06 -22.45 19.53
CA ARG A 40 1.25 -21.59 20.42
C ARG A 40 -0.24 -21.74 20.11
N ALA A 41 -0.64 -21.64 18.84
CA ALA A 41 -2.03 -21.78 18.41
C ALA A 41 -2.63 -23.14 18.73
N ALA A 42 -1.81 -24.22 18.75
CA ALA A 42 -2.25 -25.56 19.11
C ALA A 42 -2.45 -25.77 20.62
N THR A 43 -1.80 -24.95 21.47
CA THR A 43 -1.77 -25.22 22.93
C THR A 43 -2.39 -24.10 23.77
N ILE A 44 -2.52 -22.89 23.24
CA ILE A 44 -3.02 -21.70 23.94
C ILE A 44 -4.42 -21.34 23.44
N SER A 45 -5.32 -21.01 24.38
CA SER A 45 -6.67 -20.53 24.04
C SER A 45 -7.18 -19.53 25.08
N GLY A 46 -8.26 -18.81 24.74
CA GLY A 46 -8.96 -17.91 25.66
C GLY A 46 -8.13 -16.72 26.14
N VAL A 47 -7.25 -16.18 25.27
CA VAL A 47 -6.30 -15.11 25.64
C VAL A 47 -7.04 -13.82 26.00
N ARG A 48 -6.64 -13.22 27.14
CA ARG A 48 -7.11 -11.91 27.62
C ARG A 48 -5.93 -11.09 28.10
N TYR A 49 -5.90 -9.83 27.68
CA TYR A 49 -4.93 -8.84 28.10
C TYR A 49 -5.59 -7.77 28.95
N ASP A 50 -5.01 -7.50 30.11
CA ASP A 50 -5.35 -6.35 30.96
C ASP A 50 -4.12 -5.42 30.96
N LEU A 51 -4.17 -4.38 30.14
CA LEU A 51 -3.08 -3.47 29.83
C LEU A 51 -3.29 -2.10 30.50
N SER A 52 -2.34 -1.67 31.33
CA SER A 52 -2.29 -0.31 31.86
C SER A 52 -1.03 0.38 31.36
N LEU A 53 -1.16 1.60 30.81
CA LEU A 53 -0.05 2.42 30.33
C LEU A 53 -0.11 3.82 30.95
N SER A 54 1.03 4.28 31.49
CA SER A 54 1.23 5.67 31.93
C SER A 54 2.05 6.43 30.89
N ILE A 55 1.42 7.42 30.26
CA ILE A 55 1.97 8.21 29.16
C ILE A 55 2.48 9.54 29.74
N PRO A 56 3.79 9.78 29.77
CA PRO A 56 4.36 11.02 30.31
C PRO A 56 4.12 12.19 29.36
N ALA A 57 4.09 13.42 29.92
CA ALA A 57 4.04 14.65 29.14
C ALA A 57 5.35 14.90 28.35
N ALA A 58 6.49 14.55 28.92
CA ALA A 58 7.79 14.75 28.29
C ALA A 58 8.12 13.60 27.33
N LEU A 59 8.43 13.92 26.08
CA LEU A 59 8.77 12.93 25.03
C LEU A 59 9.98 12.06 25.43
N ALA A 60 10.96 12.62 26.13
CA ALA A 60 12.16 11.89 26.57
C ALA A 60 11.91 10.93 27.74
N ALA A 61 10.79 11.09 28.48
CA ALA A 61 10.47 10.19 29.57
C ALA A 61 9.93 8.85 29.05
N PRO A 62 10.29 7.70 29.68
CA PRO A 62 9.80 6.40 29.23
C PRO A 62 8.29 6.26 29.48
N LEU A 63 7.60 5.64 28.54
CA LEU A 63 6.23 5.20 28.73
C LEU A 63 6.26 3.88 29.53
N THR A 64 5.67 3.88 30.73
CA THR A 64 5.65 2.71 31.60
C THR A 64 4.34 1.96 31.52
N GLY A 65 4.38 0.65 31.69
CA GLY A 65 3.17 -0.17 31.64
C GLY A 65 3.22 -1.42 32.50
N THR A 66 2.02 -1.94 32.72
CA THR A 66 1.80 -3.29 33.24
C THR A 66 0.80 -4.01 32.34
N THR A 67 1.05 -5.30 32.09
CA THR A 67 0.06 -6.16 31.43
C THR A 67 -0.14 -7.43 32.24
N THR A 68 -1.39 -7.90 32.35
CA THR A 68 -1.69 -9.24 32.84
C THR A 68 -2.30 -10.03 31.69
N ILE A 69 -1.59 -11.07 31.29
CA ILE A 69 -2.03 -11.97 30.20
C ILE A 69 -2.61 -13.23 30.83
N ARG A 70 -3.92 -13.50 30.61
CA ARG A 70 -4.61 -14.70 31.06
C ARG A 70 -4.91 -15.57 29.85
N PHE A 71 -4.73 -16.87 30.00
CA PHE A 71 -4.97 -17.85 28.92
C PHE A 71 -5.08 -19.26 29.49
N ALA A 72 -5.74 -20.15 28.75
CA ALA A 72 -5.74 -21.59 29.04
C ALA A 72 -4.60 -22.25 28.23
N LEU A 73 -3.86 -23.18 28.91
CA LEU A 73 -2.76 -23.92 28.30
C LEU A 73 -3.08 -25.42 28.35
N SER A 74 -3.16 -26.09 27.21
CA SER A 74 -3.45 -27.51 27.11
C SER A 74 -2.25 -28.43 27.47
N ASP A 75 -1.02 -27.94 27.22
CA ASP A 75 0.23 -28.66 27.49
C ASP A 75 1.28 -27.72 28.09
N PRO A 76 1.59 -27.83 29.40
CA PRO A 76 2.60 -27.02 30.10
C PRO A 76 4.00 -27.66 30.06
N SER A 77 4.24 -28.70 29.28
CA SER A 77 5.53 -29.43 29.27
C SER A 77 6.69 -28.64 28.66
N ALA A 78 6.40 -27.64 27.85
CA ALA A 78 7.38 -26.75 27.21
C ALA A 78 7.37 -25.36 27.83
N PRO A 79 8.48 -24.60 27.73
CA PRO A 79 8.51 -23.19 28.11
C PRO A 79 7.54 -22.36 27.29
N LEU A 80 6.89 -21.38 27.92
CA LEU A 80 6.07 -20.38 27.24
C LEU A 80 6.96 -19.25 26.72
N VAL A 81 6.77 -18.88 25.45
CA VAL A 81 7.48 -17.78 24.81
C VAL A 81 6.50 -16.64 24.57
N LEU A 82 6.80 -15.45 25.09
CA LEU A 82 6.10 -14.19 24.82
C LEU A 82 7.03 -13.29 24.00
N ASP A 83 6.47 -12.54 23.08
CA ASP A 83 7.21 -11.66 22.19
C ASP A 83 7.30 -10.26 22.81
N PHE A 84 8.52 -9.72 22.95
CA PHE A 84 8.78 -8.36 23.38
C PHE A 84 10.16 -7.93 22.86
N GLU A 85 10.21 -7.47 21.65
CA GLU A 85 11.44 -7.19 20.88
C GLU A 85 11.95 -5.78 21.19
N THR A 86 12.43 -5.62 22.45
CA THR A 86 13.10 -4.43 22.98
C THR A 86 14.45 -4.83 23.57
N SER A 87 15.01 -4.07 24.53
CA SER A 87 16.14 -4.55 25.30
C SER A 87 15.67 -5.21 26.62
N ARG A 88 16.53 -6.05 27.22
CA ARG A 88 16.22 -6.74 28.49
C ARG A 88 15.83 -5.77 29.62
N GLU A 89 16.39 -4.57 29.62
CA GLU A 89 16.17 -3.53 30.64
C GLU A 89 14.74 -2.99 30.62
N HIS A 90 14.02 -3.14 29.50
CA HIS A 90 12.61 -2.79 29.38
C HIS A 90 11.71 -3.72 30.21
N VAL A 91 12.09 -4.96 30.46
CA VAL A 91 11.36 -5.89 31.34
C VAL A 91 11.72 -5.60 32.80
N LYS A 92 10.78 -5.06 33.59
CA LYS A 92 11.00 -4.69 35.01
C LYS A 92 10.72 -5.86 35.94
N SER A 93 9.61 -6.59 35.73
CA SER A 93 9.30 -7.80 36.46
C SER A 93 8.41 -8.71 35.63
N VAL A 94 8.50 -10.00 35.89
CA VAL A 94 7.61 -11.05 35.36
C VAL A 94 7.14 -11.89 36.53
N ASP A 95 5.86 -12.13 36.65
CA ASP A 95 5.25 -13.08 37.56
C ASP A 95 4.34 -14.02 36.77
N ALA A 96 4.64 -15.30 36.80
CA ALA A 96 3.82 -16.35 36.15
C ALA A 96 3.27 -17.26 37.25
N ASN A 97 1.98 -17.15 37.54
CA ASN A 97 1.31 -17.95 38.58
C ASN A 97 1.99 -17.88 39.96
N GLY A 98 2.52 -16.69 40.36
CA GLY A 98 3.25 -16.46 41.60
C GLY A 98 4.73 -16.85 41.55
N LYS A 99 5.29 -17.17 40.39
CA LYS A 99 6.72 -17.48 40.20
C LYS A 99 7.37 -16.45 39.28
N SER A 100 8.53 -15.92 39.67
CA SER A 100 9.22 -14.80 38.98
C SER A 100 10.36 -15.27 38.05
N ALA A 101 10.52 -16.58 37.79
CA ALA A 101 11.59 -17.09 36.93
C ALA A 101 11.26 -16.87 35.44
N PHE A 102 12.17 -16.20 34.73
CA PHE A 102 12.14 -16.03 33.28
C PHE A 102 13.54 -15.84 32.70
N ALA A 103 13.67 -16.08 31.40
CA ALA A 103 14.81 -15.69 30.59
C ALA A 103 14.39 -14.65 29.54
N TYR A 104 15.32 -13.84 29.06
CA TYR A 104 15.11 -12.94 27.93
C TYR A 104 16.09 -13.30 26.82
N VAL A 105 15.57 -13.69 25.64
CA VAL A 105 16.38 -14.24 24.55
C VAL A 105 15.79 -13.80 23.21
N ASN A 106 16.61 -13.19 22.37
CA ASN A 106 16.27 -12.83 21.00
C ASN A 106 14.94 -12.05 20.85
N GLY A 107 14.65 -11.13 21.80
CA GLY A 107 13.39 -10.37 21.80
C GLY A 107 12.19 -11.13 22.37
N HIS A 108 12.43 -12.18 23.15
CA HIS A 108 11.38 -12.97 23.78
C HIS A 108 11.57 -13.05 25.31
N ILE A 109 10.43 -13.03 26.02
CA ILE A 109 10.34 -13.40 27.44
C ILE A 109 10.00 -14.89 27.47
N VAL A 110 10.91 -15.71 27.99
CA VAL A 110 10.78 -17.17 28.07
C VAL A 110 10.48 -17.56 29.51
N ILE A 111 9.29 -18.11 29.73
CA ILE A 111 8.79 -18.57 31.04
C ILE A 111 8.98 -20.07 31.12
N PRO A 112 9.72 -20.60 32.14
CA PRO A 112 9.98 -22.03 32.23
C PRO A 112 8.71 -22.85 32.51
N ALA A 113 8.63 -24.06 31.95
CA ALA A 113 7.51 -24.99 32.14
C ALA A 113 7.13 -25.19 33.62
N ALA A 114 8.10 -25.17 34.54
CA ALA A 114 7.85 -25.30 35.98
C ALA A 114 7.00 -24.15 36.57
N SER A 115 6.84 -23.04 35.88
CA SER A 115 5.98 -21.90 36.28
C SER A 115 4.58 -21.97 35.68
N LEU A 116 4.30 -22.95 34.82
CA LEU A 116 3.05 -23.11 34.09
C LEU A 116 2.22 -24.27 34.63
N VAL A 117 0.90 -24.23 34.40
CA VAL A 117 -0.01 -25.29 34.74
C VAL A 117 -0.92 -25.64 33.56
N ARG A 118 -1.45 -26.86 33.52
CA ARG A 118 -2.51 -27.22 32.57
C ARG A 118 -3.80 -26.49 32.98
N GLY A 119 -4.48 -25.88 32.01
CA GLY A 119 -5.64 -25.03 32.26
C GLY A 119 -5.25 -23.57 32.44
N ASP A 120 -5.88 -22.86 33.35
CA ASP A 120 -5.77 -21.40 33.45
C ASP A 120 -4.41 -20.95 33.98
N ASN A 121 -3.79 -20.01 33.27
CA ASN A 121 -2.53 -19.36 33.62
C ASN A 121 -2.72 -17.84 33.61
N ALA A 122 -1.91 -17.16 34.45
CA ALA A 122 -1.82 -15.71 34.49
C ALA A 122 -0.35 -15.29 34.54
N VAL A 123 0.06 -14.42 33.59
CA VAL A 123 1.39 -13.85 33.54
C VAL A 123 1.26 -12.34 33.66
N ARG A 124 1.81 -11.77 34.74
CA ARG A 124 1.88 -10.33 34.96
C ARG A 124 3.26 -9.82 34.66
N ILE A 125 3.34 -8.75 33.85
CA ILE A 125 4.61 -8.15 33.44
C ILE A 125 4.55 -6.66 33.68
N ALA A 126 5.54 -6.09 34.39
CA ALA A 126 5.80 -4.66 34.44
C ALA A 126 6.94 -4.34 33.47
N PHE A 127 6.78 -3.29 32.67
CA PHE A 127 7.70 -2.98 31.59
C PHE A 127 7.78 -1.48 31.26
N ASN A 128 8.84 -1.09 30.58
CA ASN A 128 8.87 0.14 29.80
C ASN A 128 8.51 -0.21 28.36
N ALA A 129 7.55 0.50 27.77
CA ALA A 129 7.18 0.27 26.38
C ALA A 129 8.34 0.63 25.43
N GLY A 130 8.46 -0.11 24.32
CA GLY A 130 9.34 0.29 23.23
C GLY A 130 8.72 1.38 22.37
N ASP A 131 9.50 2.28 21.80
CA ASP A 131 9.01 3.44 21.04
C ASP A 131 8.82 3.16 19.54
N ALA A 132 9.34 2.04 19.01
CA ALA A 132 9.44 1.81 17.58
C ALA A 132 8.08 1.72 16.85
N SER A 133 7.00 1.34 17.54
CA SER A 133 5.64 1.25 16.99
C SER A 133 4.62 2.13 17.72
N LEU A 134 5.07 3.02 18.61
CA LEU A 134 4.22 3.95 19.36
C LEU A 134 4.02 5.30 18.67
N ASN A 135 4.76 5.63 17.66
CA ASN A 135 4.66 6.89 16.91
C ASN A 135 4.51 8.13 17.83
N ARG A 136 5.41 8.26 18.80
CA ARG A 136 5.39 9.35 19.79
C ARG A 136 5.84 10.67 19.20
N ASN A 137 5.04 11.70 19.42
CA ASN A 137 5.33 13.11 19.13
C ASN A 137 5.28 13.92 20.44
N ALA A 138 5.64 15.20 20.40
CA ALA A 138 5.60 16.05 21.59
C ALA A 138 4.18 16.17 22.18
N ASP A 139 3.17 16.28 21.32
CA ASP A 139 1.80 16.62 21.70
C ASP A 139 0.79 15.47 21.51
N PHE A 140 1.22 14.36 20.93
CA PHE A 140 0.37 13.20 20.70
C PHE A 140 1.17 11.94 20.42
N LEU A 141 0.50 10.81 20.58
CA LEU A 141 0.98 9.51 20.14
C LEU A 141 -0.18 8.66 19.56
N TYR A 142 0.20 7.70 18.75
CA TYR A 142 -0.69 6.64 18.28
C TYR A 142 0.08 5.35 18.08
N THR A 143 -0.57 4.21 18.29
CA THR A 143 0.02 2.91 18.00
C THR A 143 -0.23 2.52 16.55
N LEU A 144 0.75 1.84 15.94
CA LEU A 144 0.64 1.25 14.60
C LEU A 144 1.36 -0.10 14.61
N PHE A 145 0.60 -1.16 14.88
CA PHE A 145 1.12 -2.50 15.13
C PHE A 145 1.10 -3.46 13.95
N VAL A 146 0.51 -3.02 12.83
CA VAL A 146 0.55 -3.81 11.58
C VAL A 146 1.98 -3.85 11.02
N PRO A 147 2.47 -4.97 10.48
CA PRO A 147 1.79 -6.27 10.39
C PRO A 147 1.91 -7.12 11.67
N ALA A 148 3.01 -7.06 12.39
CA ALA A 148 3.29 -7.76 13.63
C ALA A 148 4.33 -6.96 14.42
N ARG A 149 3.96 -5.74 14.85
CA ARG A 149 4.84 -4.78 15.53
C ARG A 149 4.39 -4.46 16.96
N ALA A 150 3.38 -5.16 17.47
CA ALA A 150 2.95 -4.99 18.85
C ALA A 150 4.07 -5.38 19.82
N ARG A 151 4.85 -6.41 19.52
CA ARG A 151 6.03 -6.84 20.29
C ARG A 151 7.13 -5.79 20.43
N LEU A 152 7.16 -4.79 19.52
CA LEU A 152 8.12 -3.68 19.62
C LEU A 152 7.75 -2.65 20.68
N ALA A 153 6.52 -2.72 21.20
CA ALA A 153 6.01 -1.83 22.24
C ALA A 153 5.54 -2.56 23.50
N LEU A 154 4.92 -3.73 23.36
CA LEU A 154 4.19 -4.45 24.41
C LEU A 154 4.60 -5.93 24.48
N PRO A 155 4.66 -6.54 25.69
CA PRO A 155 4.76 -8.01 25.81
C PRO A 155 3.45 -8.69 25.39
N VAL A 156 3.50 -9.51 24.34
CA VAL A 156 2.30 -10.12 23.70
C VAL A 156 2.62 -11.48 23.06
N PHE A 157 1.59 -12.19 22.60
CA PHE A 157 1.68 -13.21 21.55
C PHE A 157 1.44 -12.53 20.20
N ASP A 158 2.50 -12.13 19.50
CA ASP A 158 2.38 -11.27 18.32
C ASP A 158 2.14 -12.08 17.04
N GLN A 159 1.00 -12.75 16.97
CA GLN A 159 0.56 -13.58 15.84
C GLN A 159 -0.95 -13.43 15.59
N PRO A 160 -1.41 -13.54 14.33
CA PRO A 160 -2.80 -13.24 13.99
C PRO A 160 -3.81 -14.30 14.48
N ASP A 161 -3.39 -15.55 14.68
CA ASP A 161 -4.26 -16.66 15.03
C ASP A 161 -4.36 -16.91 16.54
N LEU A 162 -3.79 -16.04 17.38
CA LEU A 162 -4.06 -15.95 18.81
C LEU A 162 -4.79 -14.64 19.14
N LYS A 163 -6.05 -14.54 18.72
CA LYS A 163 -6.90 -13.38 19.06
C LYS A 163 -7.11 -13.30 20.57
N GLY A 164 -6.93 -12.11 21.13
CA GLY A 164 -7.16 -11.82 22.55
C GLY A 164 -8.24 -10.77 22.78
N ARG A 165 -8.87 -10.81 23.95
CA ARG A 165 -9.73 -9.71 24.45
C ARG A 165 -8.88 -8.73 25.24
N TRP A 166 -9.09 -7.43 25.02
CA TRP A 166 -8.26 -6.38 25.59
C TRP A 166 -9.06 -5.45 26.48
N THR A 167 -8.65 -5.33 27.74
CA THR A 167 -9.03 -4.22 28.62
C THR A 167 -7.85 -3.26 28.68
N VAL A 168 -8.06 -2.00 28.36
CA VAL A 168 -7.01 -0.97 28.32
C VAL A 168 -7.30 0.11 29.34
N THR A 169 -6.29 0.52 30.10
CA THR A 169 -6.32 1.68 30.98
C THR A 169 -5.18 2.61 30.56
N LEU A 170 -5.49 3.88 30.28
CA LEU A 170 -4.51 4.89 29.91
C LEU A 170 -4.47 5.99 30.97
N GLU A 171 -3.29 6.32 31.46
CA GLU A 171 -3.03 7.51 32.24
C GLU A 171 -2.21 8.50 31.42
N HIS A 172 -2.68 9.74 31.28
CA HIS A 172 -2.07 10.76 30.42
C HIS A 172 -2.23 12.18 30.99
N PRO A 173 -1.56 13.21 30.45
CA PRO A 173 -1.79 14.61 30.83
C PRO A 173 -3.25 15.02 30.70
N THR A 174 -3.77 15.79 31.68
CA THR A 174 -5.19 16.18 31.73
C THR A 174 -5.67 16.97 30.51
N ALA A 175 -4.77 17.73 29.86
CA ALA A 175 -5.12 18.47 28.64
C ALA A 175 -5.34 17.57 27.40
N TRP A 176 -4.96 16.28 27.46
CA TRP A 176 -5.03 15.38 26.32
C TRP A 176 -6.36 14.64 26.25
N GLN A 177 -6.73 14.27 25.03
CA GLN A 177 -7.79 13.30 24.75
C GLN A 177 -7.17 11.92 24.52
N SER A 178 -7.95 10.86 24.79
CA SER A 178 -7.51 9.49 24.50
C SER A 178 -8.66 8.63 23.96
N ALA A 179 -8.30 7.61 23.18
CA ALA A 179 -9.22 6.58 22.72
C ALA A 179 -8.48 5.27 22.54
N ALA A 180 -9.19 4.15 22.77
CA ALA A 180 -8.72 2.80 22.49
C ALA A 180 -9.77 2.05 21.64
N ASN A 181 -9.58 0.76 21.33
CA ASN A 181 -10.56 -0.06 20.61
C ASN A 181 -11.90 -0.14 21.35
N GLY A 182 -11.87 -0.38 22.67
CA GLY A 182 -13.07 -0.41 23.53
C GLY A 182 -13.69 0.95 23.76
N ALA A 183 -14.96 0.99 24.17
CA ALA A 183 -15.64 2.21 24.58
C ALA A 183 -15.08 2.73 25.92
N GLU A 184 -15.07 4.04 26.12
CA GLU A 184 -14.73 4.64 27.41
C GLU A 184 -15.75 4.26 28.47
N LEU A 185 -15.30 3.67 29.57
CA LEU A 185 -16.15 3.28 30.71
C LEU A 185 -16.08 4.28 31.86
N GLU A 186 -14.85 4.75 32.15
CA GLU A 186 -14.59 5.58 33.31
C GLU A 186 -13.44 6.55 32.98
N ARG A 187 -13.59 7.79 33.47
CA ARG A 187 -12.57 8.84 33.39
C ARG A 187 -12.43 9.52 34.75
N THR A 188 -11.23 9.45 35.30
CA THR A 188 -10.90 10.08 36.57
C THR A 188 -9.74 11.03 36.42
N THR A 189 -9.86 12.25 36.90
CA THR A 189 -8.78 13.26 36.88
C THR A 189 -8.27 13.52 38.28
N ALA A 190 -6.95 13.43 38.46
CA ALA A 190 -6.25 13.74 39.71
C ALA A 190 -5.04 14.65 39.43
N GLY A 191 -5.13 15.91 39.84
CA GLY A 191 -4.11 16.92 39.56
C GLY A 191 -3.92 17.14 38.06
N THR A 192 -2.72 16.91 37.56
CA THR A 192 -2.32 17.08 36.14
C THR A 192 -2.48 15.81 35.31
N ARG A 193 -3.05 14.74 35.88
CA ARG A 193 -3.17 13.42 35.23
C ARG A 193 -4.64 13.00 35.14
N THR A 194 -4.98 12.40 34.02
CA THR A 194 -6.29 11.77 33.76
C THR A 194 -6.06 10.29 33.48
N THR A 195 -6.82 9.45 34.17
CA THR A 195 -6.87 8.00 33.95
C THR A 195 -8.18 7.67 33.26
N VAL A 196 -8.11 6.94 32.15
CA VAL A 196 -9.26 6.50 31.37
C VAL A 196 -9.23 4.99 31.25
N ARG A 197 -10.31 4.32 31.66
CA ARG A 197 -10.50 2.89 31.51
C ARG A 197 -11.47 2.62 30.36
N PHE A 198 -11.10 1.66 29.47
CA PHE A 198 -11.90 1.27 28.32
C PHE A 198 -12.51 -0.13 28.51
N ALA A 199 -13.65 -0.37 27.87
CA ALA A 199 -14.36 -1.63 27.88
C ALA A 199 -13.50 -2.75 27.24
N GLU A 200 -13.71 -3.98 27.70
CA GLU A 200 -13.13 -5.17 27.07
C GLU A 200 -13.59 -5.26 25.61
N THR A 201 -12.66 -5.54 24.70
CA THR A 201 -12.95 -5.69 23.27
C THR A 201 -13.52 -7.07 22.95
N GLN A 202 -14.07 -7.22 21.76
CA GLN A 202 -14.18 -8.52 21.11
C GLN A 202 -12.79 -9.11 20.83
N PRO A 203 -12.65 -10.42 20.53
CA PRO A 203 -11.34 -10.99 20.23
C PRO A 203 -10.68 -10.34 19.03
N LEU A 204 -9.48 -9.76 19.23
CA LEU A 204 -8.68 -9.08 18.21
C LEU A 204 -7.27 -9.68 18.15
N PRO A 205 -6.67 -9.81 16.96
CA PRO A 205 -5.23 -10.03 16.84
C PRO A 205 -4.47 -8.79 17.28
N THR A 206 -3.21 -8.95 17.66
CA THR A 206 -2.37 -7.89 18.23
C THR A 206 -2.20 -6.70 17.29
N TYR A 207 -2.15 -6.93 15.97
CA TYR A 207 -1.96 -5.85 15.00
C TYR A 207 -3.15 -4.88 14.89
N LEU A 208 -4.34 -5.29 15.36
CA LEU A 208 -5.54 -4.45 15.41
C LEU A 208 -5.71 -3.69 16.74
N VAL A 209 -4.84 -3.93 17.70
CA VAL A 209 -4.88 -3.20 18.98
C VAL A 209 -4.36 -1.80 18.77
N ALA A 210 -5.19 -0.81 19.13
CA ALA A 210 -4.86 0.58 18.91
C ALA A 210 -5.23 1.47 20.09
N LEU A 211 -4.35 2.43 20.36
CA LEU A 211 -4.61 3.54 21.27
C LEU A 211 -4.06 4.85 20.70
N ILE A 212 -4.72 5.95 21.05
CA ILE A 212 -4.22 7.30 20.87
C ILE A 212 -4.27 8.04 22.19
N ALA A 213 -3.36 8.99 22.36
CA ALA A 213 -3.45 10.02 23.39
C ALA A 213 -2.78 11.30 22.87
N GLY A 214 -3.36 12.46 23.13
CA GLY A 214 -2.75 13.72 22.69
C GLY A 214 -3.69 14.90 22.67
N ASP A 215 -3.16 16.02 22.20
CA ASP A 215 -3.92 17.26 21.96
C ASP A 215 -4.75 17.11 20.68
N PHE A 216 -5.87 16.42 20.80
CA PHE A 216 -6.86 16.24 19.73
C PHE A 216 -8.12 17.04 20.01
N LYS A 217 -8.67 17.64 18.96
CA LYS A 217 -10.06 18.12 18.91
C LYS A 217 -10.96 16.95 18.57
N VAL A 218 -12.22 17.00 19.01
CA VAL A 218 -13.19 15.91 18.81
C VAL A 218 -14.45 16.46 18.19
N GLU A 219 -14.79 15.99 17.01
CA GLU A 219 -16.08 16.19 16.37
C GLU A 219 -16.98 14.98 16.62
N THR A 220 -18.26 15.20 16.83
CA THR A 220 -19.23 14.12 17.06
C THR A 220 -20.41 14.25 16.12
N ALA A 221 -20.95 13.12 15.70
CA ALA A 221 -22.18 13.05 14.94
C ALA A 221 -22.96 11.78 15.29
N GLU A 222 -24.27 11.82 15.03
CA GLU A 222 -25.12 10.64 15.08
C GLU A 222 -25.71 10.40 13.69
N ARG A 223 -25.64 9.15 13.21
CA ARG A 223 -26.22 8.71 11.93
C ARG A 223 -26.84 7.33 12.12
N ASN A 224 -28.09 7.21 11.73
CA ASN A 224 -28.83 5.94 11.78
C ASN A 224 -28.78 5.27 13.16
N GLY A 225 -28.91 6.08 14.25
CA GLY A 225 -28.83 5.61 15.64
C GLY A 225 -27.44 5.25 16.14
N ARG A 226 -26.38 5.51 15.36
CA ARG A 226 -24.98 5.26 15.73
C ARG A 226 -24.26 6.56 16.02
N LYS A 227 -23.51 6.56 17.11
CA LYS A 227 -22.62 7.67 17.49
C LYS A 227 -21.24 7.46 16.85
N PHE A 228 -20.72 8.53 16.26
CA PHE A 228 -19.40 8.61 15.67
C PHE A 228 -18.60 9.71 16.34
N ARG A 229 -17.30 9.49 16.54
CA ARG A 229 -16.37 10.53 16.99
C ARG A 229 -15.19 10.58 16.02
N MET A 230 -14.87 11.78 15.57
CA MET A 230 -13.69 12.09 14.77
C MET A 230 -12.69 12.87 15.61
N PHE A 231 -11.52 12.31 15.80
CA PHE A 231 -10.39 12.98 16.46
C PHE A 231 -9.48 13.58 15.39
N HIS A 232 -9.04 14.85 15.58
CA HIS A 232 -8.17 15.52 14.61
C HIS A 232 -7.32 16.61 15.27
N ARG A 233 -6.28 17.06 14.55
CA ARG A 233 -5.40 18.16 14.96
C ARG A 233 -5.47 19.35 14.00
N GLU A 234 -6.49 19.42 13.13
CA GLU A 234 -6.64 20.53 12.20
C GLU A 234 -6.97 21.83 12.96
N THR A 235 -6.27 22.91 12.59
CA THR A 235 -6.44 24.25 13.19
C THR A 235 -7.42 25.11 12.39
N ASP A 236 -7.61 24.83 11.09
CA ASP A 236 -8.57 25.50 10.23
C ASP A 236 -9.98 24.94 10.46
N ALA A 237 -10.79 25.69 11.24
CA ALA A 237 -12.18 25.33 11.55
C ALA A 237 -13.07 25.30 10.30
N ALA A 238 -12.82 26.16 9.30
CA ALA A 238 -13.61 26.17 8.06
C ALA A 238 -13.34 24.92 7.23
N LYS A 239 -12.09 24.45 7.19
CA LYS A 239 -11.73 23.17 6.56
C LYS A 239 -12.42 22.00 7.23
N VAL A 240 -12.44 21.94 8.56
CA VAL A 240 -13.16 20.89 9.31
C VAL A 240 -14.66 20.95 9.00
N ALA A 241 -15.29 22.14 9.09
CA ALA A 241 -16.72 22.30 8.84
C ALA A 241 -17.13 21.87 7.43
N ARG A 242 -16.32 22.18 6.41
CA ARG A 242 -16.55 21.79 5.00
C ARG A 242 -16.52 20.27 4.79
N ASN A 243 -15.74 19.54 5.56
CA ASN A 243 -15.48 18.12 5.33
C ASN A 243 -16.27 17.17 6.24
N ARG A 244 -16.57 17.59 7.47
CA ARG A 244 -17.04 16.69 8.54
C ARG A 244 -18.31 15.92 8.18
N GLU A 245 -19.31 16.58 7.59
CA GLU A 245 -20.59 15.94 7.28
C GLU A 245 -20.40 14.83 6.24
N ALA A 246 -19.67 15.11 5.16
CA ALA A 246 -19.35 14.11 4.12
C ALA A 246 -18.58 12.91 4.69
N ILE A 247 -17.68 13.15 5.65
CA ILE A 247 -16.91 12.08 6.30
C ILE A 247 -17.84 11.19 7.13
N PHE A 248 -18.70 11.77 7.98
CA PHE A 248 -19.63 10.99 8.79
C PHE A 248 -20.64 10.23 7.94
N ASP A 249 -21.17 10.86 6.89
CA ASP A 249 -22.13 10.24 5.97
C ASP A 249 -21.52 9.05 5.21
N LEU A 250 -20.27 9.18 4.77
CA LEU A 250 -19.56 8.07 4.08
C LEU A 250 -19.38 6.85 4.99
N HIS A 251 -19.00 7.05 6.26
CA HIS A 251 -18.87 5.95 7.22
C HIS A 251 -20.23 5.28 7.51
N ALA A 252 -21.29 6.07 7.72
CA ALA A 252 -22.62 5.53 7.98
C ALA A 252 -23.13 4.70 6.79
N ARG A 253 -23.00 5.23 5.55
CA ARG A 253 -23.40 4.49 4.34
C ARG A 253 -22.58 3.22 4.15
N ALA A 254 -21.27 3.25 4.46
CA ALA A 254 -20.41 2.08 4.37
C ALA A 254 -20.87 0.97 5.33
N LEU A 255 -21.16 1.31 6.59
CA LEU A 255 -21.68 0.35 7.58
C LEU A 255 -23.01 -0.25 7.12
N ASP A 256 -23.97 0.59 6.73
CA ASP A 256 -25.30 0.14 6.30
C ASP A 256 -25.24 -0.77 5.06
N PHE A 257 -24.35 -0.45 4.10
CA PHE A 257 -24.16 -1.30 2.93
C PHE A 257 -23.58 -2.66 3.32
N LEU A 258 -22.53 -2.68 4.14
CA LEU A 258 -21.83 -3.92 4.51
C LEU A 258 -22.72 -4.83 5.36
N GLU A 259 -23.49 -4.30 6.29
CA GLU A 259 -24.47 -5.09 7.06
C GLU A 259 -25.53 -5.74 6.16
N ARG A 260 -26.04 -5.02 5.16
CA ARG A 260 -26.97 -5.60 4.18
C ARG A 260 -26.31 -6.61 3.26
N TYR A 261 -25.10 -6.30 2.77
CA TYR A 261 -24.39 -7.19 1.85
C TYR A 261 -23.99 -8.51 2.52
N THR A 262 -23.45 -8.44 3.73
CA THR A 262 -22.95 -9.60 4.48
C THR A 262 -24.03 -10.31 5.29
N THR A 263 -25.16 -9.63 5.59
CA THR A 263 -26.21 -10.05 6.56
C THR A 263 -25.72 -10.19 8.00
N ILE A 264 -24.55 -9.66 8.31
CA ILE A 264 -23.94 -9.69 9.64
C ILE A 264 -23.85 -8.27 10.19
N PRO A 265 -24.44 -7.95 11.37
CA PRO A 265 -24.31 -6.63 11.98
C PRO A 265 -22.86 -6.28 12.33
N TYR A 266 -22.55 -4.99 12.39
CA TYR A 266 -21.26 -4.50 12.87
C TYR A 266 -20.99 -4.98 14.31
N ALA A 267 -19.86 -5.64 14.53
CA ALA A 267 -19.63 -6.48 15.71
C ALA A 267 -18.84 -5.79 16.84
N PHE A 268 -18.28 -4.58 16.65
CA PHE A 268 -17.29 -4.01 17.58
C PHE A 268 -17.79 -2.84 18.44
N GLY A 269 -19.10 -2.65 18.51
CA GLY A 269 -19.76 -1.72 19.43
C GLY A 269 -19.68 -0.26 19.00
N LYS A 270 -18.60 0.46 19.33
CA LYS A 270 -18.42 1.86 18.97
C LYS A 270 -17.71 2.02 17.62
N PHE A 271 -17.85 3.23 17.03
CA PHE A 271 -17.17 3.56 15.78
C PHE A 271 -16.55 4.97 15.88
N ASP A 272 -15.26 5.01 16.18
CA ASP A 272 -14.46 6.22 16.20
C ASP A 272 -13.48 6.21 15.01
N PHE A 273 -12.98 7.37 14.64
CA PHE A 273 -11.88 7.49 13.69
C PHE A 273 -11.01 8.70 13.98
N VAL A 274 -9.77 8.65 13.54
CA VAL A 274 -8.76 9.63 13.90
C VAL A 274 -8.02 10.09 12.65
N ALA A 275 -8.04 11.40 12.39
CA ALA A 275 -7.24 12.02 11.35
C ALA A 275 -5.85 12.36 11.89
N ILE A 276 -4.86 11.53 11.56
CA ILE A 276 -3.47 11.64 12.03
C ILE A 276 -2.65 12.49 11.04
N PRO A 277 -1.98 13.56 11.50
CA PRO A 277 -1.01 14.27 10.69
C PRO A 277 0.16 13.37 10.28
N ALA A 278 0.55 13.40 9.01
CA ALA A 278 1.66 12.60 8.49
C ALA A 278 1.54 11.08 8.76
N PHE A 279 0.31 10.54 8.76
CA PHE A 279 0.10 9.10 8.86
C PHE A 279 0.74 8.38 7.69
N GLN A 280 1.38 7.23 7.96
CA GLN A 280 2.16 6.48 6.98
C GLN A 280 1.30 5.83 5.89
N PHE A 281 0.02 5.53 6.23
CA PHE A 281 -0.95 4.87 5.34
C PHE A 281 -2.09 5.82 4.95
N GLY A 282 -2.93 5.40 4.00
CA GLY A 282 -4.21 6.05 3.74
C GLY A 282 -5.17 5.90 4.92
N GLY A 283 -5.28 4.67 5.41
CA GLY A 283 -6.04 4.27 6.59
C GLY A 283 -5.43 3.05 7.27
N MET A 284 -6.00 2.68 8.43
CA MET A 284 -5.71 1.44 9.15
C MET A 284 -6.94 1.02 9.95
N GLU A 285 -7.38 -0.18 9.72
CA GLU A 285 -8.67 -0.77 10.08
C GLU A 285 -8.86 -1.14 11.55
N HIS A 286 -8.25 -0.46 12.49
CA HIS A 286 -8.39 -0.86 13.89
C HIS A 286 -9.86 -0.93 14.33
N ALA A 287 -10.32 -2.10 14.74
CA ALA A 287 -11.69 -2.32 15.18
C ALA A 287 -12.14 -1.30 16.25
N GLY A 288 -13.26 -0.63 15.99
CA GLY A 288 -13.80 0.40 16.87
C GLY A 288 -13.09 1.76 16.82
N LYS A 289 -11.92 1.88 16.16
CA LYS A 289 -11.18 3.14 16.06
C LYS A 289 -10.24 3.14 14.86
N ILE A 290 -10.72 3.51 13.70
CA ILE A 290 -9.93 3.57 12.46
C ILE A 290 -8.97 4.77 12.50
N LEU A 291 -7.73 4.61 12.02
CA LEU A 291 -6.80 5.71 11.82
C LEU A 291 -6.74 6.07 10.33
N TYR A 292 -6.67 7.37 10.02
CA TYR A 292 -6.58 7.89 8.64
C TYR A 292 -5.48 8.94 8.52
N ASN A 293 -4.94 9.07 7.32
CA ASN A 293 -4.14 10.24 6.98
C ASN A 293 -5.03 11.50 6.94
N ALA A 294 -4.68 12.50 7.73
CA ALA A 294 -5.49 13.71 7.86
C ALA A 294 -5.70 14.45 6.52
N SER A 295 -4.68 14.50 5.65
CA SER A 295 -4.78 15.19 4.36
C SER A 295 -5.64 14.45 3.34
N GLY A 296 -5.78 13.12 3.47
CA GLY A 296 -6.69 12.32 2.65
C GLY A 296 -8.16 12.41 3.10
N LEU A 297 -8.39 12.79 4.36
CA LEU A 297 -9.72 12.88 4.93
C LEU A 297 -10.27 14.32 4.90
N LEU A 298 -9.46 15.30 5.33
CA LEU A 298 -9.80 16.71 5.38
C LEU A 298 -9.28 17.42 4.12
N LEU A 299 -10.08 17.39 3.06
CA LEU A 299 -9.71 17.92 1.74
C LEU A 299 -9.78 19.44 1.69
N ASP A 300 -8.90 20.03 0.88
CA ASP A 300 -8.88 21.47 0.57
C ASP A 300 -9.94 21.83 -0.48
N GLU A 301 -10.17 23.14 -0.69
CA GLU A 301 -11.13 23.64 -1.68
C GLU A 301 -10.71 23.35 -3.12
N SER A 302 -9.42 23.19 -3.33
CA SER A 302 -8.81 22.82 -4.62
C SER A 302 -8.82 21.30 -4.88
N ALA A 303 -9.50 20.51 -4.07
CA ALA A 303 -9.50 19.06 -4.19
C ALA A 303 -10.00 18.58 -5.55
N THR A 304 -9.26 17.65 -6.16
CA THR A 304 -9.63 17.00 -7.41
C THR A 304 -10.70 15.93 -7.21
N GLN A 305 -11.41 15.54 -8.29
CA GLN A 305 -12.34 14.41 -8.30
C GLN A 305 -11.65 13.13 -7.80
N ASN A 306 -10.38 12.91 -8.20
CA ASN A 306 -9.60 11.77 -7.73
C ASN A 306 -9.38 11.79 -6.21
N GLN A 307 -9.16 12.96 -5.59
CA GLN A 307 -9.04 13.07 -4.14
C GLN A 307 -10.37 12.82 -3.43
N MET A 308 -11.49 13.31 -3.98
CA MET A 308 -12.83 13.05 -3.42
C MET A 308 -13.19 11.55 -3.51
N LEU A 309 -12.95 10.92 -4.65
CA LEU A 309 -13.14 9.48 -4.83
C LEU A 309 -12.17 8.66 -3.97
N GLY A 310 -10.93 9.14 -3.81
CA GLY A 310 -9.93 8.54 -2.94
C GLY A 310 -10.37 8.53 -1.48
N ARG A 311 -10.92 9.64 -0.97
CA ARG A 311 -11.51 9.73 0.38
C ARG A 311 -12.66 8.74 0.56
N ALA A 312 -13.60 8.72 -0.38
CA ALA A 312 -14.71 7.78 -0.32
C ALA A 312 -14.23 6.32 -0.35
N SER A 313 -13.23 6.03 -1.19
CA SER A 313 -12.65 4.69 -1.31
C SER A 313 -11.92 4.24 -0.05
N VAL A 314 -11.09 5.09 0.56
CA VAL A 314 -10.36 4.71 1.78
C VAL A 314 -11.32 4.53 2.96
N ILE A 315 -12.32 5.39 3.12
CA ILE A 315 -13.34 5.21 4.17
C ILE A 315 -14.08 3.89 4.00
N SER A 316 -14.49 3.57 2.77
CA SER A 316 -15.19 2.32 2.46
C SER A 316 -14.32 1.08 2.64
N HIS A 317 -13.05 1.17 2.27
CA HIS A 317 -12.03 0.14 2.44
C HIS A 317 -11.81 -0.20 3.93
N GLU A 318 -11.51 0.81 4.74
CA GLU A 318 -11.27 0.60 6.17
C GLU A 318 -12.54 0.12 6.91
N THR A 319 -13.71 0.57 6.46
CA THR A 319 -14.98 0.07 7.04
C THR A 319 -15.23 -1.39 6.64
N ALA A 320 -14.87 -1.81 5.42
CA ALA A 320 -15.06 -3.19 4.96
C ALA A 320 -14.18 -4.19 5.73
N HIS A 321 -13.01 -3.76 6.18
CA HIS A 321 -12.15 -4.57 7.02
C HIS A 321 -12.81 -5.06 8.31
N MET A 322 -13.81 -4.35 8.83
CA MET A 322 -14.56 -4.79 10.03
C MET A 322 -15.15 -6.20 9.86
N TRP A 323 -15.46 -6.61 8.63
CA TRP A 323 -15.87 -8.00 8.30
C TRP A 323 -14.70 -8.81 7.74
N PHE A 324 -13.92 -8.22 6.81
CA PHE A 324 -12.83 -8.87 6.08
C PHE A 324 -11.47 -8.45 6.64
N GLY A 325 -11.04 -9.09 7.72
CA GLY A 325 -9.81 -8.79 8.45
C GLY A 325 -9.99 -8.80 9.97
N ASP A 326 -11.05 -8.17 10.47
CA ASP A 326 -11.32 -8.02 11.89
C ASP A 326 -12.25 -9.15 12.42
N LEU A 327 -13.45 -9.28 11.86
CA LEU A 327 -14.37 -10.37 12.22
C LEU A 327 -13.75 -11.71 11.84
N VAL A 328 -13.36 -11.88 10.58
CA VAL A 328 -12.62 -13.05 10.10
C VAL A 328 -11.20 -12.60 9.73
N THR A 329 -10.22 -13.11 10.45
CA THR A 329 -8.80 -12.76 10.24
C THR A 329 -8.06 -13.92 9.57
N MET A 330 -7.05 -13.60 8.74
CA MET A 330 -6.18 -14.65 8.20
C MET A 330 -5.51 -15.44 9.34
N ARG A 331 -5.27 -16.75 9.11
CA ARG A 331 -4.56 -17.60 10.07
C ARG A 331 -3.09 -17.24 10.16
N TRP A 332 -2.48 -16.94 8.99
CA TRP A 332 -1.10 -16.48 8.85
C TRP A 332 -0.98 -15.47 7.71
N PHE A 333 0.08 -14.68 7.70
CA PHE A 333 0.25 -13.61 6.73
C PHE A 333 0.40 -14.07 5.27
N ASN A 334 0.59 -15.36 4.98
CA ASN A 334 0.47 -15.88 3.60
C ASN A 334 -0.83 -15.44 2.93
N ASP A 335 -1.90 -15.31 3.71
CA ASP A 335 -3.25 -14.98 3.26
C ASP A 335 -3.67 -13.53 3.59
N VAL A 336 -2.72 -12.66 3.97
CA VAL A 336 -3.01 -11.25 4.30
C VAL A 336 -3.67 -10.48 3.14
N TRP A 337 -3.36 -10.87 1.90
CA TRP A 337 -3.94 -10.28 0.71
C TRP A 337 -5.48 -10.38 0.65
N MET A 338 -6.06 -11.40 1.30
CA MET A 338 -7.51 -11.60 1.32
C MET A 338 -8.24 -10.41 1.95
N LYS A 339 -7.78 -9.93 3.10
CA LYS A 339 -8.41 -8.79 3.75
C LYS A 339 -8.33 -7.54 2.87
N GLU A 340 -7.20 -7.30 2.22
CA GLU A 340 -6.98 -6.14 1.36
C GLU A 340 -7.81 -6.19 0.07
N VAL A 341 -7.88 -7.35 -0.57
CA VAL A 341 -8.66 -7.50 -1.80
C VAL A 341 -10.14 -7.36 -1.55
N PHE A 342 -10.68 -7.96 -0.46
CA PHE A 342 -12.10 -7.83 -0.14
C PHE A 342 -12.45 -6.42 0.32
N ALA A 343 -11.57 -5.73 1.04
CA ALA A 343 -11.77 -4.34 1.40
C ALA A 343 -11.86 -3.44 0.14
N ASN A 344 -10.95 -3.60 -0.82
CA ASN A 344 -11.00 -2.90 -2.09
C ASN A 344 -12.24 -3.26 -2.94
N PHE A 345 -12.60 -4.54 -2.98
CA PHE A 345 -13.76 -5.03 -3.71
C PHE A 345 -15.07 -4.44 -3.15
N MET A 346 -15.25 -4.44 -1.83
CA MET A 346 -16.41 -3.84 -1.17
C MET A 346 -16.41 -2.32 -1.31
N ALA A 347 -15.25 -1.67 -1.24
CA ALA A 347 -15.13 -0.24 -1.46
C ALA A 347 -15.64 0.16 -2.86
N ALA A 348 -15.31 -0.60 -3.90
CA ALA A 348 -15.82 -0.35 -5.25
C ALA A 348 -17.35 -0.49 -5.31
N LYS A 349 -17.91 -1.58 -4.76
CA LYS A 349 -19.38 -1.80 -4.73
C LYS A 349 -20.14 -0.71 -3.98
N LEU A 350 -19.51 -0.03 -3.01
CA LEU A 350 -20.11 1.07 -2.26
C LEU A 350 -19.92 2.42 -2.95
N VAL A 351 -18.72 2.70 -3.43
CA VAL A 351 -18.38 4.01 -4.04
C VAL A 351 -19.07 4.18 -5.38
N ASN A 352 -19.15 3.12 -6.19
CA ASN A 352 -19.70 3.23 -7.53
C ASN A 352 -21.14 3.78 -7.56
N PRO A 353 -22.10 3.29 -6.75
CA PRO A 353 -23.44 3.87 -6.72
C PRO A 353 -23.50 5.27 -6.08
N SER A 354 -22.49 5.65 -5.29
CA SER A 354 -22.44 6.95 -4.61
C SER A 354 -21.97 8.09 -5.52
N PHE A 355 -21.36 7.76 -6.66
CA PHE A 355 -20.83 8.71 -7.65
C PHE A 355 -21.26 8.27 -9.07
N PRO A 356 -22.55 8.29 -9.39
CA PRO A 356 -23.06 7.74 -10.64
C PRO A 356 -22.59 8.49 -11.90
N GLU A 357 -22.08 9.72 -11.74
CA GLU A 357 -21.51 10.52 -12.83
C GLU A 357 -20.12 10.06 -13.28
N VAL A 358 -19.46 9.19 -12.50
CA VAL A 358 -18.11 8.68 -12.80
C VAL A 358 -18.16 7.41 -13.61
N ASN A 359 -17.35 7.30 -14.66
CA ASN A 359 -17.14 6.04 -15.35
C ASN A 359 -16.28 5.09 -14.49
N HIS A 360 -16.92 4.29 -13.66
CA HIS A 360 -16.27 3.40 -12.71
C HIS A 360 -15.48 2.25 -13.35
N GLU A 361 -15.89 1.79 -14.54
CA GLU A 361 -15.14 0.79 -15.31
C GLU A 361 -13.79 1.37 -15.77
N LEU A 362 -13.82 2.59 -16.30
CA LEU A 362 -12.63 3.32 -16.66
C LEU A 362 -11.75 3.59 -15.43
N ARG A 363 -12.35 4.04 -14.33
CA ARG A 363 -11.64 4.26 -13.07
C ARG A 363 -10.95 2.99 -12.57
N PHE A 364 -11.66 1.85 -12.62
CA PHE A 364 -11.08 0.56 -12.20
C PHE A 364 -9.87 0.18 -13.06
N LEU A 365 -10.00 0.32 -14.38
CA LEU A 365 -8.89 0.10 -15.31
C LEU A 365 -7.69 1.00 -14.96
N LEU A 366 -7.90 2.32 -14.90
CA LEU A 366 -6.82 3.30 -14.74
C LEU A 366 -6.16 3.25 -13.35
N SER A 367 -6.88 2.80 -12.32
CA SER A 367 -6.36 2.71 -10.95
C SER A 367 -5.60 1.40 -10.70
N ASN A 368 -6.02 0.28 -11.30
CA ASN A 368 -5.49 -1.03 -10.95
C ASN A 368 -4.42 -1.54 -11.92
N TYR A 369 -4.70 -1.50 -13.23
CA TYR A 369 -3.83 -2.17 -14.21
C TYR A 369 -2.42 -1.56 -14.30
N PRO A 370 -2.25 -0.23 -14.43
CA PRO A 370 -0.91 0.35 -14.52
C PRO A 370 -0.04 0.02 -13.31
N ALA A 371 -0.56 0.18 -12.09
CA ALA A 371 0.19 -0.07 -10.87
C ALA A 371 0.52 -1.57 -10.68
N ALA A 372 -0.41 -2.48 -11.02
CA ALA A 372 -0.13 -3.91 -11.02
C ALA A 372 0.95 -4.28 -12.06
N TYR A 373 0.91 -3.66 -13.23
CA TYR A 373 1.88 -3.88 -14.29
C TYR A 373 3.28 -3.38 -13.96
N GLU A 374 3.39 -2.31 -13.15
CA GLU A 374 4.70 -1.81 -12.65
C GLU A 374 5.46 -2.88 -11.88
N VAL A 375 4.79 -3.79 -11.21
CA VAL A 375 5.41 -4.92 -10.51
C VAL A 375 5.53 -6.14 -11.41
N ASP A 376 4.42 -6.56 -12.04
CA ASP A 376 4.35 -7.85 -12.76
C ASP A 376 5.21 -7.91 -14.03
N ARG A 377 5.58 -6.75 -14.62
CA ARG A 377 6.51 -6.69 -15.77
C ARG A 377 7.97 -6.89 -15.36
N THR A 378 8.30 -6.87 -14.06
CA THR A 378 9.68 -6.84 -13.57
C THR A 378 10.22 -8.24 -13.24
N ALA A 379 11.54 -8.36 -13.13
CA ALA A 379 12.18 -9.57 -12.61
C ALA A 379 11.85 -9.79 -11.12
N GLY A 380 11.49 -8.72 -10.39
CA GLY A 380 11.09 -8.75 -8.99
C GLY A 380 9.60 -9.05 -8.76
N ALA A 381 8.83 -9.44 -9.79
CA ALA A 381 7.40 -9.76 -9.63
C ALA A 381 7.18 -10.89 -8.61
N ASN A 382 6.18 -10.71 -7.77
CA ASN A 382 5.76 -11.67 -6.74
C ASN A 382 4.32 -12.16 -6.98
N PRO A 383 3.94 -13.36 -6.48
CA PRO A 383 2.56 -13.82 -6.54
C PRO A 383 1.64 -13.00 -5.61
N ILE A 384 0.33 -13.16 -5.76
CA ILE A 384 -0.65 -12.56 -4.84
C ILE A 384 -0.48 -13.19 -3.46
N ARG A 385 -0.50 -14.52 -3.39
CA ARG A 385 -0.26 -15.28 -2.16
C ARG A 385 1.22 -15.61 -2.04
N GLN A 386 1.84 -15.18 -0.94
CA GLN A 386 3.28 -15.34 -0.70
C GLN A 386 3.51 -16.19 0.57
N VAL A 387 4.46 -17.09 0.53
CA VAL A 387 4.87 -17.89 1.70
C VAL A 387 5.68 -17.01 2.66
N LEU A 388 5.39 -17.08 3.95
CA LEU A 388 6.08 -16.33 5.00
C LEU A 388 6.52 -17.29 6.13
N GLU A 389 7.81 -17.34 6.41
CA GLU A 389 8.38 -18.19 7.45
C GLU A 389 8.55 -17.48 8.81
N ASN A 390 8.69 -16.15 8.78
CA ASN A 390 8.88 -15.33 9.98
C ASN A 390 8.20 -13.96 9.82
N LEU A 391 7.49 -13.51 10.86
CA LEU A 391 6.78 -12.23 10.85
C LEU A 391 7.71 -10.99 10.76
N ASN A 392 8.99 -11.14 10.94
CA ASN A 392 9.97 -10.07 10.67
C ASN A 392 9.93 -9.58 9.21
N GLU A 393 9.48 -10.41 8.29
CA GLU A 393 9.39 -10.08 6.86
C GLU A 393 7.96 -9.76 6.41
N ALA A 394 6.96 -9.83 7.29
CA ALA A 394 5.55 -9.63 6.93
C ALA A 394 5.29 -8.27 6.25
N GLY A 395 6.00 -7.22 6.65
CA GLY A 395 5.90 -5.90 6.04
C GLY A 395 6.24 -5.87 4.55
N SER A 396 7.15 -6.72 4.09
CA SER A 396 7.57 -6.78 2.68
C SER A 396 6.57 -7.47 1.74
N MET A 397 5.48 -8.02 2.27
CA MET A 397 4.44 -8.68 1.47
C MET A 397 3.44 -7.69 0.86
N TYR A 398 3.30 -6.51 1.44
CA TYR A 398 2.36 -5.49 0.98
C TYR A 398 2.88 -4.77 -0.26
N GLY A 399 1.98 -4.47 -1.19
CA GLY A 399 2.33 -3.75 -2.42
C GLY A 399 1.26 -3.87 -3.51
N ALA A 400 1.56 -3.36 -4.71
CA ALA A 400 0.61 -3.25 -5.81
C ALA A 400 0.00 -4.60 -6.25
N ILE A 401 0.65 -5.72 -5.97
CA ILE A 401 0.10 -7.02 -6.32
C ILE A 401 -1.13 -7.34 -5.47
N ILE A 402 -1.10 -7.09 -4.17
CA ILE A 402 -2.27 -7.35 -3.31
C ILE A 402 -3.32 -6.25 -3.35
N TYR A 403 -2.94 -5.00 -3.66
CA TYR A 403 -3.87 -3.87 -3.70
C TYR A 403 -4.47 -3.59 -5.07
N GLN A 404 -3.77 -3.92 -6.19
CA GLN A 404 -4.19 -3.59 -7.53
C GLN A 404 -4.37 -4.81 -8.43
N LYS A 405 -3.46 -5.80 -8.45
CA LYS A 405 -3.67 -7.03 -9.23
C LYS A 405 -4.77 -7.91 -8.63
N ALA A 406 -4.73 -8.15 -7.31
CA ALA A 406 -5.71 -9.02 -6.66
C ALA A 406 -7.17 -8.56 -6.89
N PRO A 407 -7.55 -7.26 -6.87
CA PRO A 407 -8.88 -6.83 -7.25
C PRO A 407 -9.28 -7.20 -8.70
N VAL A 408 -8.35 -7.16 -9.65
CA VAL A 408 -8.61 -7.62 -11.04
C VAL A 408 -8.92 -9.11 -11.05
N VAL A 409 -8.11 -9.90 -10.35
CA VAL A 409 -8.29 -11.35 -10.23
C VAL A 409 -9.59 -11.69 -9.51
N MET A 410 -9.95 -10.94 -8.47
CA MET A 410 -11.21 -11.13 -7.74
C MET A 410 -12.43 -10.81 -8.61
N ARG A 411 -12.34 -9.78 -9.47
CA ARG A 411 -13.38 -9.47 -10.45
C ARG A 411 -13.57 -10.59 -11.47
N HIS A 412 -12.48 -11.24 -11.91
CA HIS A 412 -12.55 -12.42 -12.76
C HIS A 412 -13.23 -13.59 -12.02
N LEU A 413 -12.92 -13.78 -10.74
CA LEU A 413 -13.54 -14.84 -9.93
C LEU A 413 -15.05 -14.61 -9.74
N GLU A 414 -15.46 -13.39 -9.42
CA GLU A 414 -16.89 -13.04 -9.35
C GLU A 414 -17.61 -13.33 -10.67
N ALA A 415 -17.00 -13.00 -11.81
CA ALA A 415 -17.59 -13.27 -13.12
C ALA A 415 -17.71 -14.76 -13.46
N LEU A 416 -16.78 -15.60 -12.99
CA LEU A 416 -16.85 -17.06 -13.14
C LEU A 416 -17.99 -17.69 -12.32
N LEU A 417 -18.24 -17.14 -11.12
CA LEU A 417 -19.27 -17.65 -10.20
C LEU A 417 -20.65 -17.05 -10.47
N GLY A 418 -20.72 -15.83 -10.99
CA GLY A 418 -21.86 -14.95 -10.92
C GLY A 418 -21.99 -14.26 -9.56
N GLU A 419 -22.57 -13.05 -9.55
CA GLU A 419 -22.62 -12.18 -8.39
C GLU A 419 -23.30 -12.81 -7.16
N ASP A 420 -24.42 -13.52 -7.36
CA ASP A 420 -25.20 -14.13 -6.28
C ASP A 420 -24.43 -15.28 -5.61
N ASN A 421 -23.87 -16.21 -6.39
CA ASN A 421 -23.08 -17.32 -5.85
C ASN A 421 -21.82 -16.83 -5.14
N PHE A 422 -21.18 -15.80 -5.67
CA PHE A 422 -20.01 -15.20 -5.05
C PHE A 422 -20.38 -14.54 -3.70
N ARG A 423 -21.42 -13.71 -3.67
CA ARG A 423 -21.93 -13.06 -2.44
C ARG A 423 -22.33 -14.08 -1.39
N ASP A 424 -23.10 -15.10 -1.77
CA ASP A 424 -23.60 -16.10 -0.82
C ASP A 424 -22.46 -16.99 -0.29
N GLY A 425 -21.44 -17.25 -1.11
CA GLY A 425 -20.19 -17.88 -0.66
C GLY A 425 -19.43 -17.04 0.37
N LEU A 426 -19.34 -15.72 0.17
CA LEU A 426 -18.75 -14.82 1.15
C LEU A 426 -19.54 -14.77 2.45
N ARG A 427 -20.87 -14.77 2.41
CA ARG A 427 -21.73 -14.83 3.60
C ARG A 427 -21.50 -16.10 4.41
N GLU A 428 -21.43 -17.26 3.74
CA GLU A 428 -21.14 -18.54 4.38
C GLU A 428 -19.76 -18.52 5.04
N TYR A 429 -18.74 -18.05 4.32
CA TYR A 429 -17.38 -17.92 4.84
C TYR A 429 -17.32 -17.04 6.09
N LEU A 430 -17.91 -15.84 6.04
CA LEU A 430 -17.92 -14.90 7.18
C LEU A 430 -18.69 -15.47 8.38
N THR A 431 -19.82 -16.14 8.15
CA THR A 431 -20.63 -16.73 9.24
C THR A 431 -19.91 -17.89 9.89
N ARG A 432 -19.30 -18.76 9.08
CA ARG A 432 -18.58 -19.96 9.57
C ARG A 432 -17.36 -19.60 10.42
N HIS A 433 -16.67 -18.52 10.08
CA HIS A 433 -15.42 -18.12 10.71
C HIS A 433 -15.52 -16.84 11.56
N ALA A 434 -16.73 -16.41 11.94
CA ALA A 434 -16.94 -15.20 12.75
C ALA A 434 -16.10 -15.23 14.04
N PHE A 435 -15.33 -14.15 14.30
CA PHE A 435 -14.36 -14.00 15.38
C PHE A 435 -13.20 -15.01 15.39
N ALA A 436 -13.10 -15.85 14.38
CA ALA A 436 -12.03 -16.84 14.22
C ALA A 436 -11.05 -16.45 13.11
N ASN A 437 -10.19 -17.41 12.75
CA ASN A 437 -9.20 -17.28 11.69
C ASN A 437 -9.53 -18.25 10.54
N ALA A 438 -9.24 -17.82 9.32
CA ALA A 438 -9.43 -18.62 8.11
C ALA A 438 -8.28 -18.44 7.12
N THR A 439 -8.20 -19.34 6.14
CA THR A 439 -7.23 -19.35 5.06
C THR A 439 -7.90 -19.09 3.72
N TRP A 440 -7.10 -18.79 2.70
CA TRP A 440 -7.59 -18.76 1.33
C TRP A 440 -8.22 -20.09 0.90
N LEU A 441 -7.64 -21.22 1.34
CA LEU A 441 -8.19 -22.53 1.01
C LEU A 441 -9.58 -22.76 1.61
N ASP A 442 -9.85 -22.24 2.81
CA ASP A 442 -11.19 -22.29 3.41
C ASP A 442 -12.23 -21.56 2.55
N LEU A 443 -11.89 -20.39 2.03
CA LEU A 443 -12.78 -19.62 1.16
C LEU A 443 -12.93 -20.26 -0.22
N ILE A 444 -11.83 -20.63 -0.88
CA ILE A 444 -11.89 -21.19 -2.23
C ILE A 444 -12.68 -22.51 -2.26
N THR A 445 -12.62 -23.31 -1.18
CA THR A 445 -13.43 -24.53 -1.04
C THR A 445 -14.94 -24.23 -0.98
N VAL A 446 -15.33 -23.15 -0.29
CA VAL A 446 -16.72 -22.71 -0.23
C VAL A 446 -17.20 -22.22 -1.60
N LEU A 447 -16.35 -21.54 -2.37
CA LEU A 447 -16.68 -21.01 -3.69
C LEU A 447 -16.68 -22.10 -4.78
N ASP A 448 -15.75 -23.04 -4.71
CA ASP A 448 -15.61 -24.16 -5.66
C ASP A 448 -16.89 -25.02 -5.71
N ALA A 449 -17.53 -25.24 -4.57
CA ALA A 449 -18.81 -25.95 -4.50
C ALA A 449 -19.99 -25.26 -5.21
N ARG A 450 -19.81 -24.03 -5.72
CA ARG A 450 -20.84 -23.19 -6.34
C ARG A 450 -20.67 -23.00 -7.85
N THR A 451 -19.67 -23.65 -8.45
CA THR A 451 -19.38 -23.54 -9.88
C THR A 451 -18.86 -24.86 -10.43
N PRO A 452 -19.07 -25.18 -11.72
CA PRO A 452 -18.44 -26.34 -12.36
C PRO A 452 -16.97 -26.10 -12.73
N VAL A 453 -16.44 -24.90 -12.55
CA VAL A 453 -15.04 -24.55 -12.84
C VAL A 453 -14.16 -25.01 -11.69
N ASP A 454 -13.04 -25.69 -11.98
CA ASP A 454 -12.01 -26.03 -11.01
C ASP A 454 -11.31 -24.76 -10.50
N LEU A 455 -11.77 -24.25 -9.35
CA LEU A 455 -11.21 -23.04 -8.73
C LEU A 455 -9.87 -23.30 -8.04
N GLN A 456 -9.53 -24.53 -7.73
CA GLN A 456 -8.21 -24.89 -7.20
C GLN A 456 -7.13 -24.67 -8.28
N GLU A 457 -7.35 -25.18 -9.49
CA GLU A 457 -6.44 -24.95 -10.61
C GLU A 457 -6.41 -23.49 -11.05
N TRP A 458 -7.56 -22.81 -11.08
CA TRP A 458 -7.65 -21.38 -11.33
C TRP A 458 -6.81 -20.58 -10.33
N SER A 459 -6.93 -20.89 -9.03
CA SER A 459 -6.17 -20.26 -7.94
C SER A 459 -4.67 -20.48 -8.11
N ARG A 460 -4.26 -21.72 -8.42
CA ARG A 460 -2.85 -22.06 -8.65
C ARG A 460 -2.20 -21.16 -9.70
N VAL A 461 -2.94 -20.78 -10.75
CA VAL A 461 -2.44 -19.95 -11.84
C VAL A 461 -2.48 -18.46 -11.48
N TRP A 462 -3.61 -17.97 -10.98
CA TRP A 462 -3.82 -16.54 -10.81
C TRP A 462 -3.33 -15.99 -9.47
N VAL A 463 -3.37 -16.81 -8.41
CA VAL A 463 -3.05 -16.39 -7.05
C VAL A 463 -1.63 -16.78 -6.63
N ASP A 464 -1.21 -18.01 -6.96
CA ASP A 464 0.08 -18.53 -6.49
C ASP A 464 1.24 -18.30 -7.48
N GLN A 465 1.00 -17.74 -8.68
CA GLN A 465 2.04 -17.47 -9.67
C GLN A 465 2.30 -15.98 -9.88
N PRO A 466 3.60 -15.56 -9.91
CA PRO A 466 3.96 -14.18 -10.20
C PRO A 466 3.93 -13.86 -11.70
N GLY A 467 3.79 -12.58 -12.02
CA GLY A 467 3.90 -12.06 -13.37
C GLY A 467 2.59 -12.06 -14.15
N ARG A 468 2.66 -11.71 -15.41
CA ARG A 468 1.54 -11.58 -16.35
C ARG A 468 1.90 -12.22 -17.70
N PRO A 469 0.92 -12.75 -18.47
CA PRO A 469 1.18 -13.27 -19.81
C PRO A 469 1.55 -12.15 -20.79
N THR A 470 2.36 -12.45 -21.80
CA THR A 470 2.42 -11.68 -23.03
C THR A 470 1.41 -12.25 -24.02
N ILE A 471 0.56 -11.41 -24.56
CA ILE A 471 -0.48 -11.78 -25.54
C ILE A 471 -0.20 -11.04 -26.85
N GLN A 472 0.28 -11.76 -27.85
CA GLN A 472 0.61 -11.25 -29.17
C GLN A 472 -0.59 -11.35 -30.09
N THR A 473 -0.97 -10.25 -30.73
CA THR A 473 -1.97 -10.22 -31.81
C THR A 473 -1.34 -10.66 -33.11
N GLU A 474 -1.90 -11.68 -33.75
CA GLU A 474 -1.51 -12.20 -35.09
C GLU A 474 -2.68 -11.95 -36.03
N LEU A 475 -2.56 -10.96 -36.91
CA LEU A 475 -3.60 -10.55 -37.88
C LEU A 475 -3.12 -10.76 -39.31
N THR A 476 -3.93 -11.45 -40.11
CA THR A 476 -3.74 -11.57 -41.57
C THR A 476 -4.93 -11.00 -42.29
N VAL A 477 -4.70 -10.10 -43.25
CA VAL A 477 -5.73 -9.49 -44.10
C VAL A 477 -5.48 -9.93 -45.54
N THR A 478 -6.54 -10.41 -46.21
CA THR A 478 -6.49 -10.79 -47.62
C THR A 478 -7.74 -10.25 -48.33
N GLY A 479 -7.60 -9.63 -49.46
CA GLY A 479 -8.73 -9.07 -50.24
C GLY A 479 -9.56 -8.03 -49.48
N GLY A 480 -8.93 -7.22 -48.58
CA GLY A 480 -9.61 -6.22 -47.76
C GLY A 480 -10.46 -6.80 -46.62
N ARG A 481 -10.25 -8.08 -46.29
CA ARG A 481 -10.96 -8.78 -45.20
C ARG A 481 -10.01 -9.50 -44.29
N ILE A 482 -10.40 -9.70 -43.01
CA ILE A 482 -9.69 -10.54 -42.06
C ILE A 482 -9.70 -11.98 -42.55
N ALA A 483 -8.56 -12.53 -42.93
CA ALA A 483 -8.38 -13.94 -43.25
C ALA A 483 -8.22 -14.76 -41.96
N THR A 484 -7.32 -14.31 -41.03
CA THR A 484 -7.11 -14.90 -39.70
C THR A 484 -6.87 -13.83 -38.65
N LEU A 485 -7.38 -14.07 -37.45
CA LEU A 485 -7.06 -13.31 -36.26
C LEU A 485 -6.83 -14.31 -35.13
N ALA A 486 -5.64 -14.28 -34.52
CA ALA A 486 -5.27 -15.16 -33.43
C ALA A 486 -4.54 -14.41 -32.35
N PHE A 487 -4.59 -14.94 -31.14
CA PHE A 487 -3.90 -14.43 -29.97
C PHE A 487 -2.98 -15.52 -29.42
N ARG A 488 -1.66 -15.21 -29.45
CA ARG A 488 -0.66 -16.14 -28.91
C ARG A 488 -0.25 -15.69 -27.52
N GLN A 489 -0.57 -16.52 -26.53
CA GLN A 489 -0.16 -16.31 -25.16
C GLN A 489 1.20 -16.96 -24.88
N ARG A 490 2.09 -16.28 -24.16
CA ARG A 490 3.38 -16.76 -23.70
C ARG A 490 3.63 -16.33 -22.27
N ASP A 491 4.21 -17.24 -21.46
CA ASP A 491 4.78 -16.91 -20.16
C ASP A 491 6.18 -16.29 -20.33
N PRO A 492 6.38 -15.02 -19.96
CA PRO A 492 7.70 -14.35 -20.08
C PRO A 492 8.78 -15.00 -19.21
N ARG A 493 8.40 -15.77 -18.18
CA ARG A 493 9.34 -16.45 -17.27
C ARG A 493 9.69 -17.88 -17.71
N GLY A 494 9.20 -18.34 -18.85
CA GLY A 494 9.53 -19.64 -19.42
C GLY A 494 8.96 -20.85 -18.68
N ARG A 495 7.95 -20.69 -17.82
CA ARG A 495 7.31 -21.79 -17.08
C ARG A 495 6.26 -22.54 -17.91
N ASN A 496 5.97 -22.10 -19.14
CA ASN A 496 4.90 -22.59 -20.01
C ASN A 496 3.50 -22.46 -19.39
N LEU A 497 3.32 -21.44 -18.52
CA LEU A 497 2.05 -21.19 -17.87
C LEU A 497 1.05 -20.57 -18.86
N VAL A 498 -0.21 -20.99 -18.75
CA VAL A 498 -1.35 -20.39 -19.46
C VAL A 498 -2.24 -19.75 -18.41
N TRP A 499 -2.60 -18.46 -18.59
CA TRP A 499 -3.59 -17.76 -17.79
C TRP A 499 -4.94 -17.80 -18.51
N PRO A 500 -5.88 -18.67 -18.08
CA PRO A 500 -7.22 -18.72 -18.67
C PRO A 500 -7.95 -17.40 -18.37
N GLN A 501 -8.42 -16.75 -19.43
CA GLN A 501 -9.15 -15.49 -19.30
C GLN A 501 -9.97 -15.18 -20.55
N GLN A 502 -10.88 -14.22 -20.41
CA GLN A 502 -11.69 -13.72 -21.49
C GLN A 502 -11.04 -12.46 -22.08
N LEU A 503 -10.82 -12.42 -23.39
CA LEU A 503 -10.46 -11.21 -24.12
C LEU A 503 -11.72 -10.55 -24.65
N ARG A 504 -11.90 -9.27 -24.38
CA ARG A 504 -12.90 -8.41 -25.01
C ARG A 504 -12.16 -7.53 -26.00
N ILE A 505 -12.34 -7.83 -27.28
CA ILE A 505 -11.52 -7.31 -28.37
C ILE A 505 -12.31 -6.26 -29.12
N ALA A 506 -11.74 -5.07 -29.31
CA ALA A 506 -12.27 -4.08 -30.22
C ALA A 506 -11.60 -4.24 -31.60
N ILE A 507 -12.41 -4.48 -32.63
CA ILE A 507 -12.01 -4.46 -34.02
C ILE A 507 -12.46 -3.11 -34.57
N GLY A 508 -11.54 -2.15 -34.67
CA GLY A 508 -11.83 -0.80 -35.14
C GLY A 508 -12.13 -0.76 -36.62
N GLN A 509 -13.26 -0.15 -37.00
CA GLN A 509 -13.68 0.04 -38.39
C GLN A 509 -14.10 1.51 -38.61
N SER A 510 -14.21 1.95 -39.86
CA SER A 510 -14.62 3.33 -40.16
C SER A 510 -16.02 3.69 -39.66
N ALA A 511 -16.92 2.67 -39.51
CA ALA A 511 -18.26 2.84 -38.97
C ALA A 511 -18.35 2.72 -37.43
N GLY A 512 -17.19 2.61 -36.74
CA GLY A 512 -17.07 2.38 -35.30
C GLY A 512 -16.53 0.98 -34.95
N PRO A 513 -16.10 0.74 -33.71
CA PRO A 513 -15.51 -0.53 -33.29
C PRO A 513 -16.58 -1.62 -33.16
N GLN A 514 -16.26 -2.81 -33.62
CA GLN A 514 -17.01 -4.03 -33.33
C GLN A 514 -16.38 -4.75 -32.16
N LEU A 515 -17.18 -5.05 -31.13
CA LEU A 515 -16.68 -5.78 -29.94
C LEU A 515 -16.95 -7.27 -30.12
N ILE A 516 -15.95 -8.08 -29.98
CA ILE A 516 -16.02 -9.54 -29.89
C ILE A 516 -15.41 -10.06 -28.60
N THR A 517 -15.84 -11.25 -28.18
CA THR A 517 -15.32 -11.90 -26.97
C THR A 517 -14.74 -13.26 -27.34
N VAL A 518 -13.54 -13.54 -26.82
CA VAL A 518 -12.84 -14.80 -27.04
C VAL A 518 -12.29 -15.33 -25.72
N GLU A 519 -12.46 -16.63 -25.46
CA GLU A 519 -11.88 -17.27 -24.29
C GLU A 519 -10.49 -17.84 -24.58
N VAL A 520 -9.50 -17.37 -23.88
CA VAL A 520 -8.13 -17.88 -23.92
C VAL A 520 -8.00 -19.04 -22.94
N LYS A 521 -7.82 -20.26 -23.47
CA LYS A 521 -7.65 -21.50 -22.69
C LYS A 521 -6.33 -22.22 -23.00
N GLY A 522 -5.57 -21.72 -23.94
CA GLY A 522 -4.33 -22.34 -24.42
C GLY A 522 -3.29 -21.33 -24.90
N PRO A 523 -2.14 -21.82 -25.37
CA PRO A 523 -1.06 -20.95 -25.84
C PRO A 523 -1.41 -20.19 -27.12
N VAL A 524 -2.36 -20.68 -27.92
CA VAL A 524 -2.90 -20.02 -29.11
C VAL A 524 -4.41 -20.09 -29.07
N THR A 525 -5.06 -18.99 -29.38
CA THR A 525 -6.53 -18.87 -29.44
C THR A 525 -6.93 -18.16 -30.72
N ASP A 526 -7.68 -18.84 -31.57
CA ASP A 526 -8.20 -18.28 -32.79
C ASP A 526 -9.50 -17.52 -32.55
N ALA A 527 -9.58 -16.30 -33.04
CA ALA A 527 -10.80 -15.49 -33.06
C ALA A 527 -11.55 -15.70 -34.38
N SER A 528 -12.00 -16.94 -34.66
CA SER A 528 -12.66 -17.33 -35.89
C SER A 528 -13.91 -16.51 -36.19
N VAL A 529 -14.58 -15.98 -35.18
CA VAL A 529 -15.74 -15.05 -35.31
C VAL A 529 -15.37 -13.77 -36.07
N ALA A 530 -14.10 -13.39 -36.13
CA ALA A 530 -13.64 -12.22 -36.88
C ALA A 530 -13.34 -12.50 -38.34
N ALA A 531 -13.31 -13.78 -38.78
CA ALA A 531 -13.01 -14.14 -40.16
C ALA A 531 -14.05 -13.60 -41.13
N GLY A 532 -13.58 -13.01 -42.21
CA GLY A 532 -14.44 -12.38 -43.23
C GLY A 532 -14.88 -10.95 -42.89
N MET A 533 -14.69 -10.43 -41.72
CA MET A 533 -14.93 -9.02 -41.39
C MET A 533 -14.07 -8.11 -42.27
N PRO A 534 -14.46 -6.85 -42.54
CA PRO A 534 -13.61 -5.88 -43.23
C PRO A 534 -12.27 -5.71 -42.56
N ALA A 535 -11.23 -5.38 -43.33
CA ALA A 535 -9.92 -5.08 -42.80
C ALA A 535 -10.02 -3.99 -41.71
N PRO A 536 -9.50 -4.24 -40.50
CA PRO A 536 -9.64 -3.29 -39.38
C PRO A 536 -8.65 -2.14 -39.48
N LEU A 537 -9.02 -0.99 -38.93
CA LEU A 537 -8.11 0.12 -38.63
C LEU A 537 -7.17 -0.26 -37.49
N TYR A 538 -7.70 -0.97 -36.48
CA TYR A 538 -6.95 -1.51 -35.36
C TYR A 538 -7.64 -2.73 -34.75
N VAL A 539 -6.86 -3.56 -34.06
CA VAL A 539 -7.32 -4.63 -33.18
C VAL A 539 -6.77 -4.36 -31.78
N LEU A 540 -7.65 -4.17 -30.80
CA LEU A 540 -7.28 -3.95 -29.40
C LEU A 540 -7.82 -5.09 -28.52
N PRO A 541 -6.99 -6.07 -28.12
CA PRO A 541 -7.45 -7.26 -27.39
C PRO A 541 -7.79 -6.98 -25.90
N SER A 542 -7.38 -5.83 -25.38
CA SER A 542 -7.65 -5.38 -24.01
C SER A 542 -8.83 -4.42 -23.89
N ALA A 543 -9.64 -4.24 -24.94
CA ALA A 543 -10.81 -3.37 -24.90
C ALA A 543 -11.73 -3.72 -23.73
N ALA A 544 -12.47 -2.73 -23.23
CA ALA A 544 -13.31 -2.81 -22.04
C ALA A 544 -12.56 -3.11 -20.73
N GLY A 545 -11.23 -2.99 -20.69
CA GLY A 545 -10.44 -3.05 -19.44
C GLY A 545 -10.66 -4.33 -18.64
N TRP A 546 -10.79 -5.47 -19.31
CA TRP A 546 -11.12 -6.74 -18.67
C TRP A 546 -9.91 -7.66 -18.54
N ALA A 547 -9.23 -7.94 -19.66
CA ALA A 547 -8.13 -8.88 -19.71
C ALA A 547 -6.87 -8.34 -19.03
N TYR A 548 -6.06 -9.24 -18.46
CA TYR A 548 -4.81 -8.91 -17.75
C TYR A 548 -3.61 -9.51 -18.48
N GLY A 549 -2.68 -8.67 -18.92
CA GLY A 549 -1.48 -9.11 -19.65
C GLY A 549 -0.68 -7.97 -20.27
N ASN A 550 0.44 -8.32 -20.91
CA ASN A 550 1.18 -7.46 -21.80
C ASN A 550 0.68 -7.71 -23.24
N PHE A 551 -0.08 -6.75 -23.78
CA PHE A 551 -0.71 -6.86 -25.10
C PHE A 551 0.20 -6.29 -26.18
N ARG A 552 0.78 -7.17 -26.98
CA ARG A 552 1.57 -6.80 -28.16
C ARG A 552 0.67 -6.75 -29.38
N LEU A 553 0.47 -5.55 -29.88
CA LEU A 553 -0.36 -5.29 -31.05
C LEU A 553 0.35 -5.69 -32.35
N ASP A 554 -0.41 -5.97 -33.39
CA ASP A 554 0.13 -5.98 -34.74
C ASP A 554 0.56 -4.56 -35.16
N ARG A 555 1.39 -4.46 -36.20
CA ARG A 555 2.00 -3.20 -36.60
C ARG A 555 0.97 -2.15 -37.03
N GLY A 556 -0.02 -2.55 -37.80
CA GLY A 556 -1.06 -1.64 -38.29
C GLY A 556 -1.89 -1.06 -37.13
N SER A 557 -2.26 -1.88 -36.15
CA SER A 557 -2.98 -1.46 -34.94
C SER A 557 -2.17 -0.50 -34.09
N LEU A 558 -0.86 -0.77 -33.91
CA LEU A 558 0.02 0.10 -33.15
C LEU A 558 0.17 1.48 -33.80
N ASP A 559 0.39 1.52 -35.12
CA ASP A 559 0.54 2.74 -35.90
C ASP A 559 -0.76 3.57 -35.87
N TYR A 560 -1.93 2.92 -36.04
CA TYR A 560 -3.23 3.61 -35.97
C TYR A 560 -3.46 4.21 -34.58
N LEU A 561 -3.29 3.43 -33.51
CA LEU A 561 -3.53 3.91 -32.14
C LEU A 561 -2.56 5.03 -31.76
N THR A 562 -1.30 4.97 -32.19
CA THR A 562 -0.33 6.05 -31.94
C THR A 562 -0.69 7.35 -32.68
N SER A 563 -1.35 7.28 -33.83
CA SER A 563 -1.74 8.46 -34.64
C SER A 563 -3.14 8.96 -34.31
N SER A 564 -4.12 8.08 -34.11
CA SER A 564 -5.55 8.36 -34.18
C SER A 564 -6.34 7.95 -32.95
N LEU A 565 -5.69 7.63 -31.81
CA LEU A 565 -6.36 7.26 -30.56
C LEU A 565 -7.44 8.28 -30.14
N PRO A 566 -7.24 9.63 -30.28
CA PRO A 566 -8.28 10.60 -29.91
C PRO A 566 -9.59 10.50 -30.74
N GLU A 567 -9.59 9.77 -31.84
CA GLU A 567 -10.77 9.57 -32.69
C GLU A 567 -11.69 8.41 -32.19
N ILE A 568 -11.27 7.66 -31.18
CA ILE A 568 -12.06 6.58 -30.57
C ILE A 568 -13.07 7.19 -29.60
N ASP A 569 -14.37 7.01 -29.85
CA ASP A 569 -15.43 7.61 -29.03
C ASP A 569 -15.56 6.99 -27.63
N ASP A 570 -15.40 5.65 -27.51
CA ASP A 570 -15.57 4.95 -26.23
C ASP A 570 -14.40 5.20 -25.29
N ALA A 571 -14.68 5.85 -24.15
CA ALA A 571 -13.67 6.21 -23.15
C ALA A 571 -12.95 4.99 -22.55
N LEU A 572 -13.63 3.88 -22.35
CA LEU A 572 -13.00 2.67 -21.78
C LEU A 572 -12.03 2.02 -22.78
N THR A 573 -12.39 1.98 -24.06
CA THR A 573 -11.50 1.55 -25.15
C THR A 573 -10.28 2.48 -25.26
N ARG A 574 -10.48 3.81 -25.21
CA ARG A 574 -9.35 4.75 -25.17
C ARG A 574 -8.44 4.50 -23.95
N GLY A 575 -9.03 4.29 -22.78
CA GLY A 575 -8.28 3.98 -21.55
C GLY A 575 -7.43 2.71 -21.70
N SER A 576 -7.99 1.65 -22.25
CA SER A 576 -7.28 0.40 -22.55
C SER A 576 -6.15 0.60 -23.56
N ALA A 577 -6.39 1.41 -24.58
CA ALA A 577 -5.36 1.76 -25.56
C ALA A 577 -4.21 2.56 -24.91
N TRP A 578 -4.49 3.54 -24.04
CA TRP A 578 -3.46 4.27 -23.30
C TRP A 578 -2.59 3.35 -22.44
N VAL A 579 -3.20 2.41 -21.70
CA VAL A 579 -2.45 1.44 -20.88
C VAL A 579 -1.57 0.55 -21.76
N THR A 580 -2.08 0.10 -22.91
CA THR A 580 -1.34 -0.73 -23.87
C THR A 580 -0.19 0.05 -24.53
N LEU A 581 -0.42 1.30 -24.93
CA LEU A 581 0.61 2.14 -25.55
C LEU A 581 1.70 2.57 -24.55
N TRP A 582 1.36 2.70 -23.27
CA TRP A 582 2.37 2.92 -22.22
C TRP A 582 3.32 1.73 -22.10
N ASP A 583 2.82 0.50 -22.09
CA ASP A 583 3.68 -0.70 -22.15
C ASP A 583 4.51 -0.72 -23.45
N ALA A 584 3.94 -0.35 -24.58
CA ALA A 584 4.66 -0.27 -25.87
C ALA A 584 5.78 0.78 -25.85
N LEU A 585 5.59 1.93 -25.17
CA LEU A 585 6.67 2.91 -24.92
C LEU A 585 7.77 2.29 -24.07
N LEU A 586 7.42 1.67 -22.96
CA LEU A 586 8.36 1.05 -22.04
C LEU A 586 9.17 -0.10 -22.67
N GLU A 587 8.62 -0.76 -23.69
CA GLU A 587 9.29 -1.77 -24.51
C GLU A 587 10.06 -1.19 -25.72
N GLY A 588 10.08 0.13 -25.87
CA GLY A 588 10.77 0.82 -26.97
C GLY A 588 10.06 0.71 -28.33
N GLN A 589 8.83 0.24 -28.40
CA GLN A 589 8.05 0.12 -29.63
C GLN A 589 7.46 1.47 -30.07
N VAL A 590 7.17 2.36 -29.12
CA VAL A 590 6.71 3.73 -29.35
C VAL A 590 7.77 4.71 -28.88
N PRO A 591 8.31 5.59 -29.74
CA PRO A 591 9.28 6.61 -29.32
C PRO A 591 8.68 7.57 -28.29
N PRO A 592 9.42 7.96 -27.22
CA PRO A 592 8.90 8.87 -26.20
C PRO A 592 8.38 10.21 -26.74
N ALA A 593 9.06 10.80 -27.73
CA ALA A 593 8.61 12.03 -28.35
C ALA A 593 7.26 11.85 -29.07
N ALA A 594 7.07 10.74 -29.80
CA ALA A 594 5.80 10.43 -30.47
C ALA A 594 4.68 10.17 -29.45
N PHE A 595 4.98 9.52 -28.33
CA PHE A 595 4.02 9.31 -27.25
C PHE A 595 3.62 10.64 -26.59
N LEU A 596 4.58 11.53 -26.29
CA LEU A 596 4.28 12.88 -25.78
C LEU A 596 3.42 13.66 -26.79
N ASP A 597 3.76 13.65 -28.07
CA ASP A 597 2.97 14.31 -29.12
C ASP A 597 1.53 13.76 -29.19
N LEU A 598 1.33 12.45 -28.97
CA LEU A 598 0.00 11.85 -28.86
C LEU A 598 -0.74 12.43 -27.63
N THR A 599 -0.10 12.51 -26.46
CA THR A 599 -0.73 13.10 -25.24
C THR A 599 -1.17 14.55 -25.50
N LEU A 600 -0.32 15.35 -26.16
CA LEU A 600 -0.61 16.76 -26.47
C LEU A 600 -1.78 16.92 -27.46
N ARG A 601 -1.95 15.99 -28.39
CA ARG A 601 -3.11 15.99 -29.32
C ARG A 601 -4.39 15.52 -28.66
N SER A 602 -4.28 14.60 -27.67
CA SER A 602 -5.44 13.98 -27.00
C SER A 602 -6.05 14.90 -25.93
N LEU A 603 -5.21 15.58 -25.14
CA LEU A 603 -5.65 16.38 -24.01
C LEU A 603 -6.74 17.41 -24.34
N PRO A 604 -6.69 18.19 -25.43
CA PRO A 604 -7.74 19.17 -25.77
C PRO A 604 -9.09 18.53 -26.15
N ARG A 605 -9.10 17.26 -26.49
CA ARG A 605 -10.29 16.51 -26.93
C ARG A 605 -10.87 15.61 -25.84
N GLU A 606 -10.11 15.38 -24.76
CA GLU A 606 -10.56 14.49 -23.67
C GLU A 606 -11.51 15.22 -22.72
N SER A 607 -12.69 14.66 -22.56
CA SER A 607 -13.73 15.20 -21.69
C SER A 607 -13.85 14.47 -20.35
N ASP A 608 -13.39 13.22 -20.28
CA ASP A 608 -13.41 12.46 -19.04
C ASP A 608 -12.27 12.90 -18.11
N GLU A 609 -12.62 13.26 -16.88
CA GLU A 609 -11.65 13.80 -15.90
C GLU A 609 -10.64 12.75 -15.41
N GLN A 610 -11.06 11.47 -15.32
CA GLN A 610 -10.16 10.38 -14.94
C GLN A 610 -9.11 10.15 -16.05
N MET A 611 -9.57 10.17 -17.30
CA MET A 611 -8.70 10.04 -18.45
C MET A 611 -7.76 11.22 -18.59
N THR A 612 -8.26 12.44 -18.44
CA THR A 612 -7.44 13.68 -18.46
C THR A 612 -6.32 13.59 -17.42
N SER A 613 -6.65 13.23 -16.18
CA SER A 613 -5.65 13.03 -15.12
C SER A 613 -4.61 11.95 -15.48
N ARG A 614 -5.04 10.85 -16.10
CA ARG A 614 -4.13 9.77 -16.53
C ARG A 614 -3.19 10.23 -17.64
N ILE A 615 -3.71 10.91 -18.65
CA ILE A 615 -2.90 11.42 -19.79
C ILE A 615 -1.89 12.47 -19.29
N LEU A 616 -2.30 13.40 -18.42
CA LEU A 616 -1.40 14.36 -17.78
C LEU A 616 -0.28 13.67 -16.99
N GLY A 617 -0.60 12.58 -16.28
CA GLY A 617 0.39 11.75 -15.58
C GLY A 617 1.39 11.07 -16.54
N TYR A 618 0.91 10.50 -17.64
CA TYR A 618 1.77 9.93 -18.68
C TYR A 618 2.64 10.98 -19.36
N ALA A 619 2.09 12.18 -19.63
CA ALA A 619 2.85 13.28 -20.19
C ALA A 619 3.99 13.72 -19.24
N SER A 620 3.70 13.89 -17.94
CA SER A 620 4.70 14.26 -16.92
C SER A 620 5.79 13.20 -16.78
N ASN A 621 5.41 11.91 -16.74
CA ASN A 621 6.39 10.83 -16.63
C ASN A 621 7.25 10.72 -17.89
N THR A 622 6.65 10.82 -19.07
CA THR A 622 7.41 10.87 -20.35
C THR A 622 8.38 12.05 -20.35
N TRP A 623 7.90 13.23 -19.93
CA TRP A 623 8.68 14.47 -19.85
C TRP A 623 9.94 14.33 -19.03
N TRP A 624 9.83 13.83 -17.82
CA TRP A 624 10.94 13.80 -16.89
C TRP A 624 11.88 12.61 -17.06
N ARG A 625 11.35 11.44 -17.45
CA ARG A 625 12.12 10.19 -17.46
C ARG A 625 12.66 9.80 -18.82
N PHE A 626 11.92 10.06 -19.90
CA PHE A 626 12.21 9.53 -21.22
C PHE A 626 12.68 10.57 -22.26
N LEU A 627 12.64 11.86 -21.91
CA LEU A 627 13.19 12.93 -22.73
C LEU A 627 14.47 13.50 -22.11
N ASN A 628 15.50 13.75 -22.96
CA ASN A 628 16.68 14.46 -22.51
C ASN A 628 16.42 15.99 -22.39
N THR A 629 17.39 16.73 -21.85
CA THR A 629 17.24 18.18 -21.62
C THR A 629 16.96 18.94 -22.92
N ALA A 630 17.70 18.68 -24.01
CA ALA A 630 17.52 19.37 -25.28
C ALA A 630 16.11 19.09 -25.89
N GLU A 631 15.63 17.87 -25.78
CA GLU A 631 14.27 17.50 -26.20
C GLU A 631 13.20 18.23 -25.37
N ARG A 632 13.42 18.38 -24.05
CA ARG A 632 12.53 19.17 -23.19
C ARG A 632 12.56 20.64 -23.52
N ASP A 633 13.74 21.25 -23.63
CA ASP A 633 13.89 22.66 -23.92
C ASP A 633 13.18 23.06 -25.25
N THR A 634 13.28 22.20 -26.26
CA THR A 634 12.61 22.42 -27.55
C THR A 634 11.08 22.35 -27.43
N ARG A 635 10.54 21.48 -26.58
CA ARG A 635 9.10 21.21 -26.46
C ARG A 635 8.40 21.97 -25.33
N ALA A 636 9.15 22.52 -24.38
CA ALA A 636 8.62 23.23 -23.22
C ALA A 636 7.63 24.35 -23.58
N PRO A 637 7.93 25.25 -24.53
CA PRO A 637 7.00 26.34 -24.83
C PRO A 637 5.62 25.82 -25.28
N ARG A 638 5.60 24.80 -26.15
CA ARG A 638 4.35 24.19 -26.64
C ARG A 638 3.60 23.44 -25.55
N PHE A 639 4.32 22.66 -24.75
CA PHE A 639 3.71 21.86 -23.68
C PHE A 639 3.11 22.74 -22.60
N GLU A 640 3.86 23.73 -22.11
CA GLU A 640 3.40 24.68 -21.10
C GLU A 640 2.25 25.57 -21.58
N SER A 641 2.25 26.02 -22.86
CA SER A 641 1.12 26.76 -23.47
C SER A 641 -0.16 25.89 -23.44
N LEU A 642 -0.06 24.66 -23.89
CA LEU A 642 -1.20 23.72 -23.85
C LEU A 642 -1.75 23.51 -22.44
N LEU A 643 -0.87 23.36 -21.44
CA LEU A 643 -1.30 23.22 -20.05
C LEU A 643 -1.98 24.48 -19.52
N ARG A 644 -1.51 25.66 -19.89
CA ARG A 644 -2.17 26.94 -19.56
C ARG A 644 -3.52 27.11 -20.26
N GLU A 645 -3.61 26.72 -21.52
CA GLU A 645 -4.88 26.73 -22.27
C GLU A 645 -5.88 25.77 -21.65
N GLY A 646 -5.45 24.53 -21.32
CA GLY A 646 -6.29 23.54 -20.63
C GLY A 646 -6.76 24.05 -19.27
N LEU A 647 -5.87 24.68 -18.49
CA LEU A 647 -6.24 25.31 -17.20
C LEU A 647 -7.28 26.40 -17.39
N ALA A 648 -7.14 27.24 -18.42
CA ALA A 648 -8.09 28.31 -18.70
C ALA A 648 -9.47 27.77 -19.13
N GLN A 649 -9.49 26.71 -19.95
CA GLN A 649 -10.70 26.12 -20.51
C GLN A 649 -11.43 25.19 -19.54
N ALA A 650 -10.73 24.64 -18.53
CA ALA A 650 -11.29 23.74 -17.52
C ALA A 650 -12.48 24.39 -16.81
N LYS A 651 -13.56 23.63 -16.61
CA LYS A 651 -14.87 24.16 -16.15
C LYS A 651 -15.03 24.08 -14.64
N THR A 652 -14.39 23.10 -14.01
CA THR A 652 -14.52 22.84 -12.57
C THR A 652 -13.22 23.11 -11.81
N PRO A 653 -13.28 23.46 -10.52
CA PRO A 653 -12.05 23.58 -9.72
C PRO A 653 -11.20 22.30 -9.75
N SER A 654 -11.83 21.13 -9.75
CA SER A 654 -11.15 19.84 -9.84
C SER A 654 -10.33 19.70 -11.13
N GLN A 655 -10.94 19.95 -12.29
CA GLN A 655 -10.22 19.94 -13.56
C GLN A 655 -9.09 20.95 -13.56
N LYS A 656 -9.35 22.19 -13.09
CA LYS A 656 -8.32 23.24 -12.98
C LYS A 656 -7.15 22.79 -12.09
N ALA A 657 -7.42 22.14 -10.98
CA ALA A 657 -6.39 21.63 -10.08
C ALA A 657 -5.49 20.57 -10.76
N ALA A 658 -6.05 19.69 -11.58
CA ALA A 658 -5.27 18.69 -12.32
C ALA A 658 -4.33 19.34 -13.34
N TRP A 659 -4.82 20.30 -14.14
CA TRP A 659 -4.02 21.04 -15.09
C TRP A 659 -2.95 21.91 -14.41
N PHE A 660 -3.32 22.63 -13.35
CA PHE A 660 -2.42 23.50 -12.60
C PHE A 660 -1.31 22.69 -11.90
N GLY A 661 -1.67 21.56 -11.29
CA GLY A 661 -0.70 20.66 -10.67
C GLY A 661 0.35 20.13 -11.66
N THR A 662 -0.10 19.76 -12.86
CA THR A 662 0.80 19.31 -13.92
C THR A 662 1.70 20.45 -14.41
N LEU A 663 1.13 21.64 -14.68
CA LEU A 663 1.89 22.81 -15.11
C LEU A 663 2.96 23.18 -14.07
N ARG A 664 2.61 23.22 -12.80
CA ARG A 664 3.55 23.47 -11.70
C ARG A 664 4.70 22.45 -11.68
N ASN A 665 4.41 21.18 -11.93
CA ASN A 665 5.40 20.10 -11.92
C ASN A 665 6.37 20.19 -13.11
N VAL A 666 5.89 20.48 -14.33
CA VAL A 666 6.71 20.39 -15.56
C VAL A 666 7.30 21.72 -16.01
N ALA A 667 6.88 22.85 -15.45
CA ALA A 667 7.30 24.18 -15.88
C ALA A 667 8.82 24.37 -15.84
N THR A 668 9.40 24.78 -16.97
CA THR A 668 10.83 25.07 -17.13
C THR A 668 11.07 26.41 -17.86
N THR A 669 10.09 26.93 -18.63
CA THR A 669 10.26 28.21 -19.32
C THR A 669 10.25 29.38 -18.33
N PRO A 670 11.10 30.41 -18.53
CA PRO A 670 11.15 31.59 -17.67
C PRO A 670 9.79 32.30 -17.51
N GLY A 671 9.00 32.33 -18.59
CA GLY A 671 7.67 32.97 -18.57
C GLY A 671 6.68 32.24 -17.64
N THR A 672 6.60 30.90 -17.72
CA THR A 672 5.72 30.13 -16.86
C THR A 672 6.21 30.11 -15.42
N VAL A 673 7.51 29.96 -15.19
CA VAL A 673 8.09 30.00 -13.85
C VAL A 673 7.85 31.35 -13.18
N GLY A 674 8.04 32.45 -13.92
CA GLY A 674 7.75 33.79 -13.43
C GLY A 674 6.25 34.00 -13.09
N TRP A 675 5.34 33.46 -13.91
CA TRP A 675 3.92 33.47 -13.61
C TRP A 675 3.61 32.69 -12.34
N LEU A 676 4.16 31.49 -12.15
CA LEU A 676 4.00 30.71 -10.92
C LEU A 676 4.52 31.46 -9.69
N GLN A 677 5.60 32.27 -9.81
CA GLN A 677 6.07 33.16 -8.73
C GLN A 677 5.03 34.23 -8.38
N GLN A 678 4.38 34.86 -9.40
CA GLN A 678 3.33 35.83 -9.13
C GLN A 678 2.09 35.20 -8.47
N VAL A 679 1.72 33.97 -8.86
CA VAL A 679 0.66 33.20 -8.22
C VAL A 679 1.01 32.92 -6.76
N TRP A 680 2.25 32.42 -6.48
CA TRP A 680 2.70 32.19 -5.10
C TRP A 680 2.72 33.47 -4.27
N ALA A 681 3.15 34.60 -4.88
CA ALA A 681 3.15 35.90 -4.23
C ALA A 681 1.75 36.50 -4.03
N GLN A 682 0.69 35.80 -4.49
CA GLN A 682 -0.69 36.24 -4.46
C GLN A 682 -0.96 37.54 -5.25
N LYS A 683 -0.11 37.84 -6.23
CA LYS A 683 -0.26 38.99 -7.13
C LYS A 683 -1.12 38.64 -8.34
N GLU A 684 -1.13 37.41 -8.75
CA GLU A 684 -1.99 36.88 -9.80
C GLU A 684 -2.81 35.69 -9.29
N PRO A 685 -4.15 35.74 -9.35
CA PRO A 685 -4.98 34.58 -9.02
C PRO A 685 -4.98 33.57 -10.16
N VAL A 686 -5.29 32.31 -9.84
CA VAL A 686 -5.66 31.32 -10.85
C VAL A 686 -7.19 31.35 -11.00
N PRO A 687 -7.73 31.87 -12.11
CA PRO A 687 -9.17 32.09 -12.24
C PRO A 687 -9.99 30.81 -12.07
N GLY A 688 -10.92 30.80 -11.11
CA GLY A 688 -11.79 29.67 -10.83
C GLY A 688 -11.13 28.49 -10.11
N LEU A 689 -9.89 28.66 -9.60
CA LEU A 689 -9.22 27.70 -8.72
C LEU A 689 -8.87 28.38 -7.40
N PRO A 690 -9.61 28.14 -6.31
CA PRO A 690 -9.23 28.62 -5.00
C PRO A 690 -8.01 27.82 -4.52
N LEU A 691 -6.89 28.52 -4.29
CA LEU A 691 -5.66 27.89 -3.78
C LEU A 691 -5.66 27.93 -2.25
N ALA A 692 -5.40 26.79 -1.64
CA ALA A 692 -5.25 26.62 -0.20
C ALA A 692 -3.80 26.79 0.28
N GLU A 693 -3.55 26.82 1.59
CA GLU A 693 -2.21 26.85 2.18
C GLU A 693 -1.30 25.75 1.60
N ALA A 694 -1.85 24.55 1.37
CA ALA A 694 -1.11 23.43 0.80
C ALA A 694 -0.66 23.69 -0.64
N ASP A 695 -1.46 24.37 -1.46
CA ASP A 695 -1.11 24.72 -2.83
C ASP A 695 0.01 25.75 -2.88
N PHE A 696 -0.05 26.79 -2.04
CA PHE A 696 1.03 27.77 -1.91
C PHE A 696 2.32 27.16 -1.37
N THR A 697 2.20 26.22 -0.44
CA THR A 697 3.33 25.45 0.08
C THR A 697 4.00 24.63 -1.03
N ALA A 698 3.22 23.92 -1.83
CA ALA A 698 3.72 23.13 -2.95
C ALA A 698 4.34 24.03 -4.05
N LEU A 699 3.75 25.21 -4.31
CA LEU A 699 4.35 26.21 -5.22
C LEU A 699 5.72 26.67 -4.72
N ALA A 700 5.85 27.01 -3.44
CA ALA A 700 7.10 27.44 -2.85
C ALA A 700 8.21 26.38 -2.99
N LEU A 701 7.86 25.11 -2.75
CA LEU A 701 8.81 23.99 -2.87
C LEU A 701 9.24 23.77 -4.33
N GLU A 702 8.29 23.79 -5.27
CA GLU A 702 8.58 23.66 -6.71
C GLU A 702 9.40 24.82 -7.28
N LEU A 703 9.16 26.03 -6.84
CA LEU A 703 9.94 27.20 -7.23
C LEU A 703 11.35 27.17 -6.63
N ALA A 704 11.49 26.70 -5.40
CA ALA A 704 12.79 26.55 -4.74
C ALA A 704 13.65 25.47 -5.42
N VAL A 705 13.10 24.35 -5.86
CA VAL A 705 13.87 23.33 -6.57
C VAL A 705 14.40 23.86 -7.92
N ARG A 706 13.70 24.83 -8.51
CA ARG A 706 14.12 25.54 -9.74
C ARG A 706 15.11 26.68 -9.47
N GLN A 707 15.43 26.96 -8.22
CA GLN A 707 16.37 28.01 -7.79
C GLN A 707 16.01 29.41 -8.37
N VAL A 708 14.71 29.74 -8.34
CA VAL A 708 14.25 31.06 -8.75
C VAL A 708 14.88 32.14 -7.88
N GLU A 709 15.06 33.34 -8.43
CA GLU A 709 15.61 34.46 -7.68
C GLU A 709 14.83 34.69 -6.38
N GLY A 710 15.54 34.80 -5.26
CA GLY A 710 14.94 34.99 -3.94
C GLY A 710 14.28 33.73 -3.32
N TRP A 711 14.53 32.53 -3.86
CA TRP A 711 13.92 31.26 -3.41
C TRP A 711 14.02 31.03 -1.90
N SER A 712 15.13 31.38 -1.26
CA SER A 712 15.33 31.19 0.20
C SER A 712 14.40 32.09 1.02
N GLY A 713 14.32 33.39 0.66
CA GLY A 713 13.38 34.32 1.28
C GLY A 713 11.91 33.92 1.06
N MET A 714 11.62 33.34 -0.10
CA MET A 714 10.31 32.80 -0.41
C MET A 714 9.94 31.63 0.50
N LEU A 715 10.84 30.68 0.74
CA LEU A 715 10.60 29.58 1.68
C LEU A 715 10.39 30.10 3.11
N GLN A 716 11.17 31.09 3.56
CA GLN A 716 10.98 31.69 4.90
C GLN A 716 9.62 32.39 5.00
N THR A 717 9.21 33.11 3.96
CA THR A 717 7.91 33.76 3.90
C THR A 717 6.78 32.73 3.98
N GLN A 718 6.90 31.63 3.21
CA GLN A 718 5.90 30.55 3.24
C GLN A 718 5.85 29.87 4.61
N LEU A 719 6.98 29.64 5.25
CA LEU A 719 7.05 29.10 6.61
C LEU A 719 6.29 29.99 7.60
N GLY A 720 6.39 31.32 7.45
CA GLY A 720 5.63 32.28 8.23
C GLY A 720 4.10 32.22 8.02
N ARG A 721 3.65 31.85 6.81
CA ARG A 721 2.22 31.72 6.45
C ARG A 721 1.58 30.43 6.99
N ILE A 722 2.36 29.39 7.33
CA ILE A 722 1.84 28.12 7.82
C ILE A 722 1.52 28.26 9.32
N GLU A 723 0.24 28.17 9.67
CA GLU A 723 -0.24 28.30 11.05
C GLU A 723 -0.28 26.94 11.78
N ASN A 724 -0.67 25.87 11.10
CA ASN A 724 -0.76 24.54 11.71
C ASN A 724 0.63 24.02 12.09
N PRO A 725 0.88 23.67 13.38
CA PRO A 725 2.20 23.28 13.86
C PRO A 725 2.74 22.00 13.20
N ASP A 726 1.88 21.05 12.87
CA ASP A 726 2.29 19.79 12.23
C ASP A 726 2.74 20.04 10.78
N ARG A 727 2.01 20.87 10.03
CA ARG A 727 2.39 21.27 8.66
C ARG A 727 3.64 22.16 8.67
N LYS A 728 3.77 23.05 9.65
CA LYS A 728 4.96 23.90 9.82
C LYS A 728 6.21 23.09 10.08
N GLY A 729 6.12 22.10 11.00
CA GLY A 729 7.22 21.18 11.29
C GLY A 729 7.63 20.34 10.06
N ARG A 730 6.67 19.88 9.26
CA ARG A 730 6.94 19.20 7.99
C ARG A 730 7.72 20.11 7.04
N PHE A 731 7.25 21.32 6.83
CA PHE A 731 7.89 22.27 5.92
C PHE A 731 9.32 22.58 6.34
N GLN A 732 9.54 22.82 7.64
CA GLN A 732 10.89 23.04 8.21
C GLN A 732 11.82 21.85 7.96
N PHE A 733 11.33 20.63 8.09
CA PHE A 733 12.11 19.42 7.85
C PHE A 733 12.53 19.27 6.38
N VAL A 734 11.65 19.63 5.45
CA VAL A 734 11.87 19.47 4.00
C VAL A 734 12.77 20.60 3.41
N MET A 735 12.69 21.80 3.96
CA MET A 735 13.40 22.98 3.41
C MET A 735 14.88 22.74 3.11
N PRO A 736 15.72 22.13 3.97
CA PRO A 736 17.14 21.94 3.68
C PRO A 736 17.42 21.04 2.46
N ALA A 737 16.50 20.12 2.14
CA ALA A 737 16.62 19.26 0.94
C ALA A 737 16.49 20.06 -0.37
N LEU A 738 15.94 21.27 -0.32
CA LEU A 738 15.77 22.18 -1.46
C LEU A 738 16.88 23.25 -1.58
N SER A 739 17.78 23.34 -0.63
CA SER A 739 18.83 24.36 -0.63
C SER A 739 19.61 24.36 -1.95
N ALA A 740 20.02 25.55 -2.42
CA ALA A 740 20.97 25.68 -3.53
C ALA A 740 22.37 25.15 -3.13
N GLU A 741 22.71 25.26 -1.83
CA GLU A 741 23.98 24.81 -1.29
C GLU A 741 24.06 23.29 -1.20
N ALA A 742 24.92 22.68 -2.01
CA ALA A 742 25.08 21.20 -2.03
C ALA A 742 25.44 20.65 -0.64
N ALA A 743 26.30 21.36 0.12
CA ALA A 743 26.70 20.92 1.46
C ALA A 743 25.53 20.88 2.47
N GLU A 744 24.50 21.71 2.30
CA GLU A 744 23.31 21.68 3.17
C GLU A 744 22.44 20.47 2.83
N ARG A 745 22.21 20.20 1.53
CA ARG A 745 21.51 18.99 1.08
C ARG A 745 22.23 17.73 1.53
N ASP A 746 23.58 17.71 1.46
CA ASP A 746 24.39 16.57 1.89
C ASP A 746 24.25 16.32 3.41
N ARG A 747 24.26 17.37 4.23
CA ARG A 747 24.01 17.27 5.68
C ARG A 747 22.60 16.75 5.98
N TRP A 748 21.59 17.26 5.26
CA TRP A 748 20.22 16.78 5.42
C TRP A 748 20.12 15.29 5.11
N PHE A 749 20.70 14.83 3.98
CA PHE A 749 20.71 13.41 3.62
C PHE A 749 21.48 12.56 4.63
N ALA A 750 22.67 13.02 5.06
CA ALA A 750 23.49 12.31 6.03
C ALA A 750 22.77 12.15 7.38
N ALA A 751 21.97 13.13 7.80
CA ALA A 751 21.17 13.04 9.02
C ALA A 751 20.14 11.91 8.98
N LEU A 752 19.72 11.45 7.79
CA LEU A 752 18.82 10.32 7.64
C LEU A 752 19.45 8.95 7.97
N GLN A 753 20.76 8.88 8.23
CA GLN A 753 21.40 7.67 8.76
C GLN A 753 20.91 7.37 10.18
N ASP A 754 20.53 8.39 10.96
CA ASP A 754 19.89 8.21 12.26
C ASP A 754 18.40 7.81 12.08
N VAL A 755 18.03 6.66 12.65
CA VAL A 755 16.63 6.15 12.65
C VAL A 755 15.66 7.18 13.23
N GLY A 756 16.08 7.95 14.23
CA GLY A 756 15.27 8.99 14.87
C GLY A 756 14.77 10.05 13.87
N ASN A 757 15.59 10.39 12.88
CA ASN A 757 15.27 11.37 11.85
C ASN A 757 14.38 10.80 10.74
N ARG A 758 14.20 9.48 10.65
CA ARG A 758 13.33 8.82 9.67
C ARG A 758 11.92 8.51 10.21
N ARG A 759 11.63 8.72 11.49
CA ARG A 759 10.35 8.36 12.13
C ARG A 759 9.13 8.97 11.45
N ARG A 760 9.27 10.16 10.84
CA ARG A 760 8.20 10.82 10.08
C ARG A 760 8.37 10.54 8.59
N GLU A 761 8.18 9.28 8.23
CA GLU A 761 8.42 8.74 6.88
C GLU A 761 7.85 9.59 5.74
N PRO A 762 6.59 10.09 5.79
CA PRO A 762 6.07 10.96 4.73
C PRO A 762 6.91 12.23 4.50
N TRP A 763 7.50 12.81 5.55
CA TRP A 763 8.35 13.99 5.44
C TRP A 763 9.71 13.65 4.80
N VAL A 764 10.25 12.49 5.17
CA VAL A 764 11.50 11.97 4.60
C VAL A 764 11.34 11.71 3.11
N LEU A 765 10.24 11.05 2.73
CA LEU A 765 9.94 10.74 1.31
C LEU A 765 9.76 12.01 0.49
N GLU A 766 9.11 13.03 1.03
CA GLU A 766 8.97 14.33 0.37
C GLU A 766 10.32 15.01 0.17
N GLY A 767 11.16 15.06 1.21
CA GLY A 767 12.51 15.62 1.10
C GLY A 767 13.37 14.88 0.08
N LEU A 768 13.31 13.54 0.04
CA LEU A 768 14.01 12.72 -0.95
C LEU A 768 13.53 12.99 -2.38
N ASN A 769 12.22 13.15 -2.59
CA ASN A 769 11.68 13.49 -3.91
C ASN A 769 12.23 14.83 -4.43
N TYR A 770 12.41 15.83 -3.55
CA TYR A 770 13.03 17.10 -3.93
C TYR A 770 14.56 17.00 -4.06
N LEU A 771 15.23 16.25 -3.21
CA LEU A 771 16.67 16.00 -3.34
C LEU A 771 17.01 15.33 -4.67
N HIS A 772 16.24 14.31 -5.05
CA HIS A 772 16.40 13.54 -6.29
C HIS A 772 15.52 14.05 -7.44
N HIS A 773 15.00 15.28 -7.34
CA HIS A 773 14.20 15.86 -8.43
C HIS A 773 14.96 15.83 -9.78
N PRO A 774 14.30 15.55 -10.93
CA PRO A 774 14.98 15.45 -12.24
C PRO A 774 15.89 16.62 -12.59
N LEU A 775 15.54 17.86 -12.19
CA LEU A 775 16.38 19.04 -12.37
C LEU A 775 17.67 19.00 -11.54
N ARG A 776 17.79 18.14 -10.55
CA ARG A 776 18.94 17.97 -9.65
C ARG A 776 19.57 16.59 -9.72
N ALA A 777 19.08 15.72 -10.60
CA ALA A 777 19.51 14.33 -10.69
C ALA A 777 21.03 14.18 -10.90
N GLY A 778 21.65 15.10 -11.67
CA GLY A 778 23.09 15.11 -11.90
C GLY A 778 23.93 15.28 -10.63
N GLU A 779 23.48 16.09 -9.66
CA GLU A 779 24.15 16.30 -8.39
C GLU A 779 23.75 15.24 -7.35
N ALA A 780 22.47 14.83 -7.36
CA ALA A 780 21.91 13.90 -6.37
C ALA A 780 22.37 12.45 -6.57
N LYS A 781 22.88 12.08 -7.76
CA LYS A 781 23.33 10.70 -8.04
C LYS A 781 24.34 10.16 -7.02
N LYS A 782 25.14 11.02 -6.39
CA LYS A 782 26.11 10.64 -5.34
C LYS A 782 25.46 10.01 -4.09
N HIS A 783 24.18 10.30 -3.84
CA HIS A 783 23.46 9.78 -2.69
C HIS A 783 22.82 8.41 -2.95
N VAL A 784 22.75 7.96 -4.21
CA VAL A 784 22.03 6.73 -4.59
C VAL A 784 22.63 5.48 -3.92
N GLN A 785 23.97 5.33 -3.96
CA GLN A 785 24.62 4.18 -3.31
C GLN A 785 24.34 4.14 -1.82
N ALA A 786 24.49 5.27 -1.12
CA ALA A 786 24.23 5.34 0.33
C ALA A 786 22.75 5.07 0.67
N SER A 787 21.80 5.49 -0.19
CA SER A 787 20.39 5.15 -0.06
C SER A 787 20.14 3.64 -0.17
N LEU A 788 20.81 2.96 -1.09
CA LEU A 788 20.72 1.52 -1.27
C LEU A 788 21.33 0.76 -0.08
N ASP A 789 22.46 1.24 0.44
CA ASP A 789 23.16 0.62 1.57
C ASP A 789 22.33 0.66 2.86
N MET A 790 21.51 1.69 3.06
CA MET A 790 20.59 1.80 4.20
C MET A 790 19.34 0.91 4.10
N LEU A 791 19.05 0.35 2.94
CA LEU A 791 17.75 -0.24 2.66
C LEU A 791 17.38 -1.41 3.57
N TRP A 792 18.35 -2.26 3.93
CA TRP A 792 18.08 -3.42 4.81
C TRP A 792 17.76 -2.98 6.25
N GLU A 793 18.41 -1.94 6.73
CA GLU A 793 18.11 -1.37 8.03
C GLU A 793 16.75 -0.65 8.01
N ILE A 794 16.43 0.07 6.91
CA ILE A 794 15.13 0.72 6.70
C ILE A 794 13.99 -0.32 6.71
N GLN A 795 14.17 -1.49 6.12
CA GLN A 795 13.15 -2.56 6.19
C GLN A 795 12.87 -3.01 7.63
N LYS A 796 13.87 -3.01 8.51
CA LYS A 796 13.73 -3.45 9.90
C LYS A 796 13.10 -2.38 10.80
N THR A 797 13.35 -1.12 10.50
CA THR A 797 13.00 0.02 11.37
C THR A 797 11.80 0.82 10.86
N GLY A 798 11.58 0.83 9.55
CA GLY A 798 10.51 1.55 8.89
C GLY A 798 9.19 0.79 8.86
N ASP A 799 8.21 1.44 8.28
CA ASP A 799 6.88 0.87 8.07
C ASP A 799 6.82 -0.02 6.81
N ILE A 800 5.71 -0.74 6.62
CA ILE A 800 5.54 -1.75 5.55
C ILE A 800 5.79 -1.21 4.14
N PHE A 801 5.43 0.04 3.86
CA PHE A 801 5.62 0.67 2.56
C PHE A 801 6.91 1.48 2.45
N PHE A 802 7.60 1.72 3.56
CA PHE A 802 8.72 2.65 3.57
C PHE A 802 9.90 2.20 2.69
N PRO A 803 10.32 0.93 2.68
CA PRO A 803 11.42 0.49 1.80
C PRO A 803 11.15 0.74 0.31
N LYS A 804 9.94 0.42 -0.16
CA LYS A 804 9.55 0.65 -1.57
C LYS A 804 9.49 2.13 -1.89
N ARG A 805 8.82 2.93 -1.05
CA ARG A 805 8.68 4.38 -1.23
C ARG A 805 10.01 5.12 -1.11
N TRP A 806 10.92 4.66 -0.25
CA TRP A 806 12.29 5.18 -0.15
C TRP A 806 13.04 5.00 -1.47
N LEU A 807 12.99 3.80 -2.06
CA LEU A 807 13.58 3.53 -3.36
C LEU A 807 12.93 4.34 -4.48
N ASP A 808 11.61 4.44 -4.50
CA ASP A 808 10.89 5.21 -5.51
C ASP A 808 11.26 6.70 -5.42
N ALA A 809 11.35 7.27 -4.22
CA ALA A 809 11.78 8.65 -4.02
C ALA A 809 13.26 8.87 -4.38
N THR A 810 14.12 7.89 -4.11
CA THR A 810 15.55 7.94 -4.48
C THR A 810 15.76 7.81 -5.98
N LEU A 811 15.09 6.85 -6.63
CA LEU A 811 15.35 6.52 -8.04
C LEU A 811 14.45 7.29 -9.01
N GLY A 812 13.32 7.83 -8.51
CA GLY A 812 12.26 8.42 -9.32
C GLY A 812 12.67 9.58 -10.21
N GLY A 813 13.67 10.35 -9.82
CA GLY A 813 14.18 11.48 -10.60
C GLY A 813 15.32 11.14 -11.56
N HIS A 814 15.77 9.89 -11.58
CA HIS A 814 16.93 9.48 -12.39
C HIS A 814 16.55 8.69 -13.64
N SER A 815 17.31 8.91 -14.74
CA SER A 815 17.17 8.19 -16.01
C SER A 815 18.52 7.82 -16.63
N SER A 816 19.65 8.13 -15.96
CA SER A 816 20.98 7.93 -16.52
C SER A 816 21.47 6.48 -16.42
N LYS A 817 22.29 6.08 -17.41
CA LYS A 817 22.99 4.78 -17.39
C LYS A 817 23.86 4.64 -16.15
N GLU A 818 24.52 5.70 -15.68
CA GLU A 818 25.40 5.68 -14.50
C GLU A 818 24.64 5.24 -13.24
N VAL A 819 23.46 5.83 -12.98
CA VAL A 819 22.63 5.45 -11.84
C VAL A 819 22.08 4.03 -12.02
N ALA A 820 21.68 3.66 -13.23
CA ALA A 820 21.23 2.31 -13.51
C ALA A 820 22.33 1.27 -13.24
N ASP A 821 23.58 1.56 -13.60
CA ASP A 821 24.73 0.69 -13.34
C ASP A 821 25.08 0.62 -11.86
N THR A 822 24.91 1.72 -11.09
CA THR A 822 25.04 1.71 -9.62
C THR A 822 24.07 0.72 -8.99
N VAL A 823 22.80 0.74 -9.39
CA VAL A 823 21.79 -0.20 -8.87
C VAL A 823 22.10 -1.64 -9.29
N ARG A 824 22.55 -1.88 -10.55
CA ARG A 824 22.97 -3.22 -11.00
C ARG A 824 24.16 -3.74 -10.19
N ALA A 825 25.15 -2.89 -9.92
CA ALA A 825 26.32 -3.24 -9.12
C ALA A 825 25.92 -3.58 -7.68
N PHE A 826 25.03 -2.80 -7.06
CA PHE A 826 24.49 -3.10 -5.74
C PHE A 826 23.81 -4.48 -5.72
N LEU A 827 22.88 -4.76 -6.64
CA LEU A 827 22.16 -6.04 -6.72
C LEU A 827 23.08 -7.24 -6.97
N LYS A 828 24.20 -7.05 -7.72
CA LYS A 828 25.18 -8.09 -7.98
C LYS A 828 26.02 -8.44 -6.75
N ASN A 829 26.25 -7.46 -5.87
CA ASN A 829 27.14 -7.58 -4.72
C ASN A 829 26.38 -7.83 -3.40
N LEU A 830 25.10 -8.14 -3.44
CA LEU A 830 24.31 -8.45 -2.24
C LEU A 830 24.88 -9.65 -1.49
N PRO A 831 24.89 -9.62 -0.14
CA PRO A 831 25.33 -10.76 0.64
C PRO A 831 24.36 -11.93 0.51
N PRO A 832 24.81 -13.19 0.70
CA PRO A 832 23.97 -14.38 0.49
C PRO A 832 22.70 -14.43 1.36
N ASN A 833 22.71 -13.77 2.52
CA ASN A 833 21.58 -13.69 3.46
C ASN A 833 20.71 -12.43 3.27
N TYR A 834 20.91 -11.69 2.19
CA TYR A 834 20.06 -10.51 1.91
C TYR A 834 18.61 -10.93 1.64
N PRO A 835 17.59 -10.27 2.23
CA PRO A 835 16.20 -10.67 2.06
C PRO A 835 15.78 -10.66 0.59
N GLU A 836 15.28 -11.80 0.09
CA GLU A 836 14.88 -11.95 -1.31
C GLU A 836 13.77 -10.94 -1.69
N ARG A 837 12.79 -10.73 -0.81
CA ARG A 837 11.71 -9.77 -1.05
C ARG A 837 12.23 -8.34 -1.18
N LEU A 838 13.22 -7.96 -0.37
CA LEU A 838 13.83 -6.63 -0.45
C LEU A 838 14.63 -6.46 -1.75
N ARG A 839 15.32 -7.51 -2.20
CA ARG A 839 15.93 -7.55 -3.53
C ARG A 839 14.88 -7.37 -4.63
N ASN A 840 13.75 -8.05 -4.53
CA ASN A 840 12.66 -7.95 -5.50
C ASN A 840 12.04 -6.55 -5.52
N ILE A 841 11.84 -5.91 -4.37
CA ILE A 841 11.41 -4.50 -4.25
C ILE A 841 12.40 -3.57 -4.96
N THR A 842 13.71 -3.81 -4.82
CA THR A 842 14.73 -3.02 -5.54
C THR A 842 14.62 -3.19 -7.06
N LEU A 843 14.38 -4.41 -7.55
CA LEU A 843 14.15 -4.67 -8.98
C LEU A 843 12.87 -3.99 -9.50
N GLN A 844 11.81 -3.94 -8.69
CA GLN A 844 10.57 -3.25 -9.03
C GLN A 844 10.79 -1.75 -9.16
N SER A 845 11.44 -1.10 -8.17
CA SER A 845 11.68 0.34 -8.17
C SER A 845 12.68 0.78 -9.27
N ALA A 846 13.60 -0.09 -9.65
CA ALA A 846 14.61 0.20 -10.68
C ALA A 846 14.12 -0.03 -12.12
N ASP A 847 12.95 -0.66 -12.34
CA ASP A 847 12.52 -1.06 -13.70
C ASP A 847 12.43 0.13 -14.66
N GLU A 848 11.76 1.22 -14.27
CA GLU A 848 11.64 2.39 -15.13
C GLU A 848 12.98 3.11 -15.35
N LEU A 849 13.86 3.13 -14.35
CA LEU A 849 15.22 3.65 -14.50
C LEU A 849 16.00 2.84 -15.55
N TYR A 850 15.91 1.51 -15.51
CA TYR A 850 16.59 0.67 -16.50
C TYR A 850 16.05 0.88 -17.91
N ARG A 851 14.73 0.98 -18.06
CA ARG A 851 14.08 1.26 -19.34
C ARG A 851 14.44 2.64 -19.88
N ALA A 852 14.40 3.66 -19.00
CA ALA A 852 14.80 5.02 -19.39
C ALA A 852 16.26 5.07 -19.84
N ALA A 853 17.18 4.46 -19.10
CA ALA A 853 18.58 4.39 -19.46
C ALA A 853 18.82 3.66 -20.81
N GLU A 854 18.02 2.64 -21.13
CA GLU A 854 18.11 1.92 -22.41
C GLU A 854 17.52 2.75 -23.57
N ILE A 855 16.35 3.34 -23.38
CA ILE A 855 15.63 4.14 -24.39
C ILE A 855 16.42 5.43 -24.73
N THR A 856 17.10 6.02 -23.73
CA THR A 856 17.82 7.30 -23.92
C THR A 856 19.29 7.12 -24.27
N LYS A 857 19.84 5.90 -24.26
CA LYS A 857 21.28 5.66 -24.48
C LYS A 857 21.83 6.16 -25.82
N ASN A 858 20.99 6.24 -26.85
CA ASN A 858 21.35 6.65 -28.19
C ASN A 858 20.95 8.11 -28.50
N LYS A 859 20.57 8.86 -27.51
CA LYS A 859 20.16 10.27 -27.59
C LYS A 859 21.17 11.14 -26.86
#